data_4cd1205418d4fe836b6d678f04fe161e
#
_entry.id   4cd1205418d4fe836b6d678f04fe161e
#
_cell.length_a   1.000
_cell.length_b   1.000
_cell.length_c   1.000
_cell.angle_alpha   90.00
_cell.angle_beta   90.00
_cell.angle_gamma   90.00
#
_symmetry.space_group_name_H-M   'P 1'
#
loop_
_entity.id
_entity.type
_entity.pdbx_description
1 polymer ?
#
loop_
_entity_poly.entity_id
_entity_poly.type
_entity_poly.pdbx_seq_one_letter_code
_entity_poly.pdbx_strand_id
1 'polypeptide(L)'
;MKAMTYTIEKITTLIGARRYGSVDATIGWLLTDSRSLCFPEQTLFFALRTQRNDGHYYIGDLYRRGVRNFVVEKLMTEGGQGLPTAYPDANFLVVPSPLAALQRLAERHRDEFDIPIVGITGSNGKTWVKEWLYQLLRPSQKVTRSPKSYNSQIGVPLSVWLLNEQSRIGLFEAGISQPGEMMALHDIIQPTIGVLTSLGAAHQENFRSMDEKCMEKLQLFNNAKVIVYPSDDDTVSRNIRRYGFQGERIGWSRQNRHAPMYVETGGNTVSYIYKGTRGSYTIPFTSEAAIENSITCATTVLYLGLTPEQVAERMAQLEPIAMRLEVKEGQRGLTLINDSYNSDLQSLDIALDFMQRRPDQQGRRRTLILSDILQSGESQSDLYAQVALLVRKRGIDRFIGIGPDLMAQANKIDIGQKWFFADAQHFMSSGVFRSLHDEVVLLKGARSFGFEHISEQLEQKVHETILEVDLNAVVNNLNHFRSFLRPETKMVCMIKADAYGAGAIEIAKTLQDYRVDYLAVAVADEGVALRQAGITQNIIVMNPEMSSFKTLFDYELEPEVYSFRLLDALIRAARAQGITGWPIHIKLDTGMHRLGFNVSDDSAISQSDNCSAQCKGDIAQSPKNEIAELISRLQHQQAVIPRSVFTHFVGSDSDDFDRFSARQYELFDAASRQLQAAFSHKILRHICNSAGIEHFPERQLDMVRLGIGLYGVEPYLSNKGKVEPVSTLKTTILQLRHVPKEETVGYSRKGVLERDSIIAAIPIGYADGLNRRLGNRNGYCLVNGQKAEYVGNICMDVALVDVTDIPCKEGDMVEIFGKNLPVTVLSDALGTIAYEVLTSVSNRVKRVYFQD
;
A
#
# COMPACT_ATOMS: atom_id res chain seq x y z
N MET A 1 -14.86 -7.36 -5.37
CA MET A 1 -15.69 -6.86 -4.23
C MET A 1 -16.72 -5.92 -4.80
N LYS A 2 -18.04 -6.17 -4.65
CA LYS A 2 -19.00 -5.13 -5.00
C LYS A 2 -18.85 -4.03 -3.95
N ALA A 3 -18.23 -2.91 -4.30
CA ALA A 3 -18.33 -1.72 -3.48
C ALA A 3 -19.82 -1.39 -3.36
N MET A 4 -20.28 -1.07 -2.18
CA MET A 4 -21.64 -0.58 -2.02
C MET A 4 -21.72 0.74 -2.78
N THR A 5 -22.52 0.78 -3.82
CA THR A 5 -22.63 1.93 -4.70
C THR A 5 -23.98 2.59 -4.53
N TYR A 6 -24.00 3.90 -4.60
CA TYR A 6 -25.22 4.70 -4.48
C TYR A 6 -25.47 5.46 -5.79
N THR A 7 -26.72 5.54 -6.21
CA THR A 7 -27.07 6.43 -7.30
C THR A 7 -26.89 7.88 -6.87
N ILE A 8 -26.53 8.75 -7.79
CA ILE A 8 -26.36 10.19 -7.52
C ILE A 8 -27.65 10.81 -6.96
N GLU A 9 -28.81 10.30 -7.34
CA GLU A 9 -30.11 10.73 -6.83
C GLU A 9 -30.30 10.37 -5.35
N LYS A 10 -29.96 9.10 -4.97
CA LYS A 10 -29.99 8.69 -3.55
C LYS A 10 -29.04 9.56 -2.73
N ILE A 11 -27.82 9.82 -3.22
CA ILE A 11 -26.88 10.70 -2.52
C ILE A 11 -27.43 12.11 -2.38
N THR A 12 -27.99 12.69 -3.45
CA THR A 12 -28.61 14.03 -3.43
C THR A 12 -29.62 14.13 -2.28
N THR A 13 -30.48 13.13 -2.14
CA THR A 13 -31.48 13.07 -1.07
C THR A 13 -30.81 12.91 0.31
N LEU A 14 -29.84 12.00 0.45
CA LEU A 14 -29.17 11.71 1.74
C LEU A 14 -28.46 12.94 2.31
N ILE A 15 -27.81 13.74 1.46
CA ILE A 15 -27.07 14.94 1.91
C ILE A 15 -27.93 16.22 1.88
N GLY A 16 -29.18 16.13 1.38
CA GLY A 16 -30.06 17.27 1.28
C GLY A 16 -29.62 18.34 0.28
N ALA A 17 -28.97 17.92 -0.81
CA ALA A 17 -28.40 18.82 -1.81
C ALA A 17 -29.45 19.25 -2.84
N ARG A 18 -29.19 20.42 -3.46
CA ARG A 18 -29.87 20.80 -4.71
C ARG A 18 -28.99 20.39 -5.89
N ARG A 19 -29.49 19.45 -6.70
CA ARG A 19 -28.77 18.94 -7.86
C ARG A 19 -28.94 19.83 -9.08
N TYR A 20 -27.84 20.09 -9.79
CA TYR A 20 -27.78 20.69 -11.11
C TYR A 20 -27.03 19.72 -12.01
N GLY A 21 -27.61 19.34 -13.13
CA GLY A 21 -27.19 18.27 -14.02
C GLY A 21 -28.17 17.10 -14.02
N SER A 22 -28.21 16.37 -15.12
CA SER A 22 -29.19 15.29 -15.36
C SER A 22 -28.51 13.94 -15.68
N VAL A 23 -27.21 13.85 -15.59
CA VAL A 23 -26.48 12.64 -15.94
C VAL A 23 -26.62 11.60 -14.82
N ASP A 24 -27.12 10.42 -15.15
CA ASP A 24 -27.17 9.32 -14.19
C ASP A 24 -25.75 8.85 -13.85
N ALA A 25 -25.51 8.68 -12.57
CA ALA A 25 -24.22 8.24 -12.07
C ALA A 25 -24.37 7.31 -10.86
N THR A 26 -23.46 6.36 -10.78
CA THR A 26 -23.32 5.46 -9.63
C THR A 26 -22.03 5.79 -8.91
N ILE A 27 -22.13 6.16 -7.64
CA ILE A 27 -21.00 6.60 -6.83
C ILE A 27 -20.53 5.47 -5.91
N GLY A 28 -19.29 5.12 -6.01
CA GLY A 28 -18.59 4.16 -5.15
C GLY A 28 -17.40 4.77 -4.40
N TRP A 29 -16.95 5.95 -4.83
CA TRP A 29 -15.76 6.59 -4.29
C TRP A 29 -16.01 8.04 -3.89
N LEU A 30 -15.54 8.41 -2.69
CA LEU A 30 -15.56 9.79 -2.21
C LEU A 30 -14.16 10.38 -2.32
N LEU A 31 -14.05 11.59 -2.85
CA LEU A 31 -12.78 12.27 -3.07
C LEU A 31 -12.78 13.66 -2.43
N THR A 32 -11.73 13.99 -1.68
CA THR A 32 -11.50 15.30 -1.07
C THR A 32 -10.16 15.92 -1.46
N ASP A 33 -9.26 15.11 -2.03
CA ASP A 33 -7.95 15.54 -2.54
C ASP A 33 -7.81 15.10 -3.99
N SER A 34 -7.65 16.05 -4.90
CA SER A 34 -7.56 15.81 -6.35
C SER A 34 -6.39 14.89 -6.76
N ARG A 35 -5.35 14.83 -5.94
CA ARG A 35 -4.18 13.95 -6.15
C ARG A 35 -4.50 12.47 -5.96
N SER A 36 -5.51 12.16 -5.15
CA SER A 36 -5.93 10.80 -4.79
C SER A 36 -7.05 10.24 -5.70
N LEU A 37 -7.25 10.80 -6.89
CA LEU A 37 -8.29 10.36 -7.83
C LEU A 37 -8.02 8.94 -8.34
N CYS A 38 -8.98 8.03 -8.13
CA CYS A 38 -8.85 6.61 -8.47
C CYS A 38 -9.89 6.10 -9.47
N PHE A 39 -11.13 6.58 -9.40
CA PHE A 39 -12.27 6.10 -10.19
C PHE A 39 -13.06 7.30 -10.72
N PRO A 40 -12.60 7.97 -11.78
CA PRO A 40 -13.19 9.23 -12.20
C PRO A 40 -14.71 9.19 -12.35
N GLU A 41 -15.24 8.18 -13.04
CA GLU A 41 -16.69 8.06 -13.32
C GLU A 41 -17.54 7.77 -12.08
N GLN A 42 -16.98 7.02 -11.10
CA GLN A 42 -17.67 6.66 -9.85
C GLN A 42 -17.33 7.60 -8.70
N THR A 43 -16.55 8.64 -8.96
CA THR A 43 -16.10 9.58 -7.94
C THR A 43 -17.12 10.69 -7.72
N LEU A 44 -17.41 10.94 -6.45
CA LEU A 44 -18.04 12.17 -5.97
C LEU A 44 -16.99 13.02 -5.28
N PHE A 45 -16.61 14.13 -5.89
CA PHE A 45 -15.64 15.07 -5.33
C PHE A 45 -16.32 16.10 -4.42
N PHE A 46 -15.80 16.24 -3.20
CA PHE A 46 -16.22 17.26 -2.24
C PHE A 46 -15.27 18.46 -2.32
N ALA A 47 -15.73 19.58 -2.84
CA ALA A 47 -14.95 20.82 -2.92
C ALA A 47 -14.86 21.48 -1.54
N LEU A 48 -13.99 20.92 -0.68
CA LEU A 48 -13.79 21.42 0.68
C LEU A 48 -13.07 22.75 0.68
N ARG A 49 -13.46 23.63 1.59
CA ARG A 49 -12.81 24.92 1.81
C ARG A 49 -12.11 24.91 3.16
N THR A 50 -10.85 25.30 3.18
CA THR A 50 -10.03 25.50 4.38
C THR A 50 -9.49 26.93 4.41
N GLN A 51 -8.80 27.30 5.50
CA GLN A 51 -8.17 28.62 5.60
C GLN A 51 -7.11 28.87 4.52
N ARG A 52 -6.51 27.83 3.95
CA ARG A 52 -5.38 27.90 3.01
C ARG A 52 -5.69 27.37 1.62
N ASN A 53 -6.83 26.73 1.40
CA ASN A 53 -7.16 26.09 0.13
C ASN A 53 -8.67 26.03 -0.11
N ASP A 54 -9.09 26.24 -1.36
CA ASP A 54 -10.49 26.11 -1.82
C ASP A 54 -10.57 25.01 -2.89
N GLY A 55 -11.26 23.92 -2.55
CA GLY A 55 -11.44 22.76 -3.43
C GLY A 55 -12.12 23.07 -4.76
N HIS A 56 -12.86 24.19 -4.87
CA HIS A 56 -13.51 24.59 -6.12
C HIS A 56 -12.50 24.86 -7.25
N TYR A 57 -11.25 25.24 -6.94
CA TYR A 57 -10.22 25.46 -7.95
C TYR A 57 -9.81 24.20 -8.71
N TYR A 58 -10.03 23.02 -8.12
CA TYR A 58 -9.68 21.73 -8.73
C TYR A 58 -10.76 21.13 -9.62
N ILE A 59 -11.97 21.72 -9.67
CA ILE A 59 -13.09 21.17 -10.44
C ILE A 59 -12.75 21.03 -11.91
N GLY A 60 -12.15 22.07 -12.53
CA GLY A 60 -11.79 22.05 -13.94
C GLY A 60 -10.76 20.98 -14.29
N ASP A 61 -9.77 20.75 -13.42
CA ASP A 61 -8.77 19.70 -13.60
C ASP A 61 -9.42 18.31 -13.45
N LEU A 62 -10.17 18.10 -12.39
CA LEU A 62 -10.89 16.85 -12.16
C LEU A 62 -11.88 16.50 -13.26
N TYR A 63 -12.57 17.52 -13.79
CA TYR A 63 -13.47 17.33 -14.94
C TYR A 63 -12.72 16.84 -16.19
N ARG A 64 -11.55 17.43 -16.50
CA ARG A 64 -10.68 16.98 -17.60
C ARG A 64 -10.19 15.55 -17.40
N ARG A 65 -10.00 15.14 -16.14
CA ARG A 65 -9.60 13.79 -15.74
C ARG A 65 -10.78 12.82 -15.62
N GLY A 66 -11.98 13.21 -16.06
CA GLY A 66 -13.14 12.33 -16.17
C GLY A 66 -14.11 12.35 -14.99
N VAL A 67 -13.87 13.12 -13.94
CA VAL A 67 -14.85 13.29 -12.84
C VAL A 67 -16.08 14.05 -13.32
N ARG A 68 -17.26 13.55 -13.00
CA ARG A 68 -18.53 14.15 -13.42
C ARG A 68 -19.48 14.50 -12.26
N ASN A 69 -19.09 14.24 -11.02
CA ASN A 69 -19.96 14.47 -9.87
C ASN A 69 -19.23 15.26 -8.79
N PHE A 70 -19.80 16.42 -8.41
CA PHE A 70 -19.16 17.39 -7.53
C PHE A 70 -20.14 17.86 -6.44
N VAL A 71 -19.70 17.91 -5.19
CA VAL A 71 -20.38 18.57 -4.08
C VAL A 71 -19.74 19.93 -3.86
N VAL A 72 -20.52 20.99 -3.95
CA VAL A 72 -20.04 22.38 -3.98
C VAL A 72 -20.85 23.30 -3.08
N GLU A 73 -20.24 24.37 -2.60
CA GLU A 73 -20.95 25.47 -1.90
C GLU A 73 -21.59 26.46 -2.87
N LYS A 74 -20.96 26.70 -4.01
CA LYS A 74 -21.32 27.72 -4.99
C LYS A 74 -21.23 27.20 -6.41
N LEU A 75 -22.06 27.76 -7.30
CA LEU A 75 -22.16 27.35 -8.71
C LEU A 75 -21.37 28.25 -9.67
N MET A 76 -20.43 29.01 -9.20
CA MET A 76 -19.66 29.96 -10.03
C MET A 76 -18.19 29.56 -10.08
N THR A 77 -17.61 29.66 -11.28
CA THR A 77 -16.15 29.57 -11.47
C THR A 77 -15.48 30.89 -11.02
N GLU A 78 -14.15 30.91 -10.87
CA GLU A 78 -13.39 32.14 -10.60
C GLU A 78 -13.61 33.24 -11.66
N GLY A 79 -13.82 32.84 -12.93
CA GLY A 79 -14.11 33.76 -14.05
C GLY A 79 -15.57 34.23 -14.11
N GLY A 80 -16.40 33.95 -13.09
CA GLY A 80 -17.79 34.34 -13.02
C GLY A 80 -18.75 33.56 -13.92
N GLN A 81 -18.30 32.49 -14.58
CA GLN A 81 -19.15 31.60 -15.35
C GLN A 81 -19.83 30.57 -14.44
N GLY A 82 -21.07 30.24 -14.70
CA GLY A 82 -21.79 29.18 -13.97
C GLY A 82 -21.17 27.79 -14.20
N LEU A 83 -20.93 27.01 -13.15
CA LEU A 83 -20.36 25.64 -13.24
C LEU A 83 -21.16 24.73 -14.17
N PRO A 84 -22.51 24.67 -14.14
CA PRO A 84 -23.29 23.86 -15.09
C PRO A 84 -23.14 24.28 -16.55
N THR A 85 -22.86 25.54 -16.80
CA THR A 85 -22.59 26.03 -18.17
C THR A 85 -21.18 25.72 -18.64
N ALA A 86 -20.22 25.79 -17.72
CA ALA A 86 -18.82 25.47 -18.01
C ALA A 86 -18.60 23.96 -18.18
N TYR A 87 -19.40 23.13 -17.52
CA TYR A 87 -19.26 21.67 -17.47
C TYR A 87 -20.63 20.98 -17.63
N PRO A 88 -21.21 20.96 -18.86
CA PRO A 88 -22.62 20.63 -19.09
C PRO A 88 -23.00 19.16 -18.82
N ASP A 89 -22.02 18.23 -18.89
CA ASP A 89 -22.18 16.80 -18.63
C ASP A 89 -21.76 16.38 -17.20
N ALA A 90 -21.70 17.35 -16.28
CA ALA A 90 -21.42 17.09 -14.87
C ALA A 90 -22.65 17.34 -13.97
N ASN A 91 -22.68 16.63 -12.84
CA ASN A 91 -23.61 16.87 -11.75
C ASN A 91 -22.96 17.75 -10.68
N PHE A 92 -23.64 18.81 -10.28
CA PHE A 92 -23.25 19.65 -9.15
C PHE A 92 -24.29 19.55 -8.05
N LEU A 93 -23.91 19.02 -6.91
CA LEU A 93 -24.71 18.91 -5.70
C LEU A 93 -24.39 20.10 -4.79
N VAL A 94 -25.27 21.07 -4.77
CA VAL A 94 -25.10 22.30 -4.00
C VAL A 94 -25.56 22.09 -2.58
N VAL A 95 -24.67 22.37 -1.62
CA VAL A 95 -24.92 22.25 -0.18
C VAL A 95 -24.35 23.46 0.57
N PRO A 96 -24.84 23.80 1.77
CA PRO A 96 -24.25 24.87 2.58
C PRO A 96 -22.84 24.59 3.05
N SER A 97 -22.46 23.32 3.25
CA SER A 97 -21.14 22.89 3.68
C SER A 97 -20.82 21.52 3.08
N PRO A 98 -19.85 21.44 2.15
CA PRO A 98 -19.38 20.17 1.61
C PRO A 98 -18.82 19.22 2.70
N LEU A 99 -18.19 19.75 3.76
CA LEU A 99 -17.73 18.93 4.88
C LEU A 99 -18.89 18.29 5.65
N ALA A 100 -19.91 19.07 6.01
CA ALA A 100 -21.11 18.53 6.68
C ALA A 100 -21.86 17.52 5.79
N ALA A 101 -21.88 17.75 4.48
CA ALA A 101 -22.47 16.82 3.52
C ALA A 101 -21.68 15.49 3.44
N LEU A 102 -20.33 15.55 3.46
CA LEU A 102 -19.47 14.38 3.53
C LEU A 102 -19.73 13.56 4.81
N GLN A 103 -19.79 14.24 5.95
CA GLN A 103 -20.06 13.64 7.25
C GLN A 103 -21.44 12.97 7.27
N ARG A 104 -22.46 13.68 6.83
CA ARG A 104 -23.83 13.15 6.75
C ARG A 104 -23.96 11.96 5.80
N LEU A 105 -23.28 11.98 4.67
CA LEU A 105 -23.26 10.85 3.75
C LEU A 105 -22.63 9.62 4.40
N ALA A 106 -21.52 9.78 5.10
CA ALA A 106 -20.84 8.69 5.80
C ALA A 106 -21.66 8.16 6.98
N GLU A 107 -22.35 9.03 7.73
CA GLU A 107 -23.33 8.65 8.77
C GLU A 107 -24.42 7.75 8.19
N ARG A 108 -25.06 8.17 7.08
CA ARG A 108 -26.11 7.38 6.43
C ARG A 108 -25.59 6.08 5.81
N HIS A 109 -24.38 6.06 5.33
CA HIS A 109 -23.72 4.83 4.89
C HIS A 109 -23.49 3.89 6.06
N ARG A 110 -23.06 4.41 7.24
CA ARG A 110 -22.86 3.64 8.47
C ARG A 110 -24.16 2.96 8.94
N ASP A 111 -25.29 3.63 8.82
CA ASP A 111 -26.62 3.12 9.24
C ASP A 111 -27.03 1.84 8.51
N GLU A 112 -26.47 1.56 7.33
CA GLU A 112 -26.78 0.36 6.54
C GLU A 112 -26.11 -0.93 7.10
N PHE A 113 -25.28 -0.83 8.14
CA PHE A 113 -24.49 -1.95 8.68
C PHE A 113 -24.80 -2.24 10.15
N ASP A 114 -25.35 -3.43 10.41
CA ASP A 114 -25.54 -3.94 11.79
C ASP A 114 -24.39 -4.92 12.14
N ILE A 115 -23.19 -4.38 12.32
CA ILE A 115 -21.98 -5.11 12.68
C ILE A 115 -21.30 -4.44 13.89
N PRO A 116 -20.47 -5.18 14.66
CA PRO A 116 -19.66 -4.57 15.71
C PRO A 116 -18.75 -3.48 15.15
N ILE A 117 -18.77 -2.30 15.75
CA ILE A 117 -17.88 -1.19 15.43
C ILE A 117 -17.09 -0.81 16.67
N VAL A 118 -15.77 -0.86 16.56
CA VAL A 118 -14.84 -0.43 17.59
C VAL A 118 -14.43 1.02 17.29
N GLY A 119 -14.85 1.94 18.13
CA GLY A 119 -14.41 3.33 18.11
C GLY A 119 -13.23 3.52 19.06
N ILE A 120 -12.11 4.01 18.54
CA ILE A 120 -10.85 4.12 19.27
C ILE A 120 -10.48 5.60 19.41
N THR A 121 -10.37 6.08 20.64
CA THR A 121 -9.87 7.42 20.92
C THR A 121 -8.85 7.42 22.08
N GLY A 122 -8.21 8.55 22.31
CA GLY A 122 -7.17 8.76 23.29
C GLY A 122 -6.20 9.84 22.84
N SER A 123 -5.23 10.17 23.63
CA SER A 123 -4.14 11.08 23.24
C SER A 123 -3.11 10.33 22.39
N ASN A 124 -2.58 9.23 22.92
CA ASN A 124 -1.58 8.40 22.28
C ASN A 124 -2.07 6.95 22.13
N GLY A 125 -1.42 6.13 21.31
CA GLY A 125 -1.71 4.71 21.16
C GLY A 125 -2.85 4.34 20.22
N LYS A 126 -3.68 5.28 19.73
CA LYS A 126 -4.83 5.01 18.86
C LYS A 126 -4.50 4.14 17.66
N THR A 127 -3.51 4.56 16.87
CA THR A 127 -3.10 3.85 15.65
C THR A 127 -2.49 2.49 15.98
N TRP A 128 -1.71 2.40 17.08
CA TRP A 128 -1.17 1.13 17.58
C TRP A 128 -2.29 0.15 17.92
N VAL A 129 -3.23 0.57 18.72
CA VAL A 129 -4.36 -0.27 19.14
C VAL A 129 -5.20 -0.68 17.92
N LYS A 130 -5.49 0.24 16.99
CA LYS A 130 -6.22 -0.07 15.76
C LYS A 130 -5.50 -1.11 14.90
N GLU A 131 -4.21 -0.91 14.60
CA GLU A 131 -3.45 -1.82 13.75
C GLU A 131 -3.24 -3.19 14.40
N TRP A 132 -3.00 -3.22 15.70
CA TRP A 132 -2.88 -4.49 16.44
C TRP A 132 -4.22 -5.22 16.57
N LEU A 133 -5.31 -4.52 16.82
CA LEU A 133 -6.65 -5.13 16.77
C LEU A 133 -6.93 -5.71 15.36
N TYR A 134 -6.52 -5.02 14.31
CA TYR A 134 -6.61 -5.55 12.96
C TYR A 134 -5.79 -6.83 12.79
N GLN A 135 -4.53 -6.87 13.23
CA GLN A 135 -3.69 -8.06 13.17
C GLN A 135 -4.29 -9.23 13.97
N LEU A 136 -4.84 -8.96 15.15
CA LEU A 136 -5.43 -9.96 16.02
C LEU A 136 -6.75 -10.54 15.46
N LEU A 137 -7.55 -9.73 14.78
CA LEU A 137 -8.91 -10.12 14.35
C LEU A 137 -8.95 -10.63 12.90
N ARG A 138 -8.06 -10.15 12.02
CA ARG A 138 -8.06 -10.53 10.59
C ARG A 138 -7.99 -12.05 10.31
N PRO A 139 -7.32 -12.90 11.14
CA PRO A 139 -7.30 -14.33 10.90
C PRO A 139 -8.67 -15.00 11.06
N SER A 140 -9.59 -14.39 11.82
CA SER A 140 -10.91 -14.97 12.13
C SER A 140 -12.06 -14.34 11.35
N GLN A 141 -11.92 -13.09 10.86
CA GLN A 141 -13.04 -12.38 10.24
C GLN A 141 -12.58 -11.23 9.34
N LYS A 142 -13.48 -10.80 8.45
CA LYS A 142 -13.22 -9.65 7.56
C LYS A 142 -13.34 -8.35 8.35
N VAL A 143 -12.22 -7.66 8.50
CA VAL A 143 -12.10 -6.41 9.26
C VAL A 143 -11.98 -5.21 8.31
N THR A 144 -12.82 -4.20 8.49
CA THR A 144 -12.67 -2.88 7.85
C THR A 144 -12.08 -1.91 8.85
N ARG A 145 -11.05 -1.16 8.48
CA ARG A 145 -10.39 -0.21 9.39
C ARG A 145 -10.07 1.12 8.72
N SER A 146 -9.84 2.14 9.54
CA SER A 146 -9.29 3.41 9.04
C SER A 146 -7.95 3.19 8.36
N PRO A 147 -7.77 3.66 7.10
CA PRO A 147 -6.45 3.70 6.45
C PRO A 147 -5.51 4.63 7.19
N LYS A 148 -4.24 4.27 7.32
CA LYS A 148 -3.22 5.13 7.97
C LYS A 148 -3.76 5.69 9.31
N SER A 149 -3.64 7.01 9.54
CA SER A 149 -4.18 7.71 10.71
C SER A 149 -5.36 8.62 10.32
N TYR A 150 -6.30 8.11 9.51
CA TYR A 150 -7.51 8.85 9.10
C TYR A 150 -8.49 8.98 10.28
N ASN A 151 -8.20 9.91 11.18
CA ASN A 151 -8.94 10.10 12.44
C ASN A 151 -9.57 11.49 12.60
N SER A 152 -9.47 12.36 11.58
CA SER A 152 -9.97 13.72 11.58
C SER A 152 -11.42 13.82 11.07
N GLN A 153 -11.97 15.04 11.08
CA GLN A 153 -13.31 15.38 10.57
C GLN A 153 -13.52 15.02 9.08
N ILE A 154 -12.43 14.87 8.32
CA ILE A 154 -12.43 14.43 6.90
C ILE A 154 -12.06 12.95 6.80
N GLY A 155 -11.07 12.50 7.56
CA GLY A 155 -10.54 11.15 7.48
C GLY A 155 -11.51 10.08 7.97
N VAL A 156 -12.28 10.36 9.02
CA VAL A 156 -13.27 9.43 9.57
C VAL A 156 -14.41 9.13 8.58
N PRO A 157 -15.07 10.12 7.95
CA PRO A 157 -16.06 9.85 6.91
C PRO A 157 -15.52 8.97 5.78
N LEU A 158 -14.33 9.26 5.27
CA LEU A 158 -13.69 8.46 4.22
C LEU A 158 -13.38 7.03 4.69
N SER A 159 -13.03 6.85 5.97
CA SER A 159 -12.78 5.54 6.56
C SER A 159 -14.06 4.71 6.70
N VAL A 160 -15.13 5.31 7.19
CA VAL A 160 -16.43 4.65 7.38
C VAL A 160 -17.05 4.27 6.04
N TRP A 161 -16.84 5.06 4.98
CA TRP A 161 -17.26 4.75 3.61
C TRP A 161 -16.65 3.45 3.06
N LEU A 162 -15.57 2.92 3.67
CA LEU A 162 -14.96 1.64 3.31
C LEU A 162 -15.78 0.42 3.73
N LEU A 163 -16.77 0.56 4.61
CA LEU A 163 -17.67 -0.52 4.98
C LEU A 163 -18.40 -1.07 3.76
N ASN A 164 -18.57 -2.37 3.71
CA ASN A 164 -19.25 -3.07 2.62
C ASN A 164 -19.90 -4.37 3.14
N GLU A 165 -20.65 -5.05 2.29
CA GLU A 165 -21.39 -6.27 2.65
C GLU A 165 -20.53 -7.42 3.21
N GLN A 166 -19.22 -7.42 2.96
CA GLN A 166 -18.29 -8.41 3.49
C GLN A 166 -17.74 -8.03 4.86
N SER A 167 -17.83 -6.79 5.27
CA SER A 167 -17.36 -6.32 6.57
C SER A 167 -18.06 -7.07 7.70
N ARG A 168 -17.32 -7.59 8.65
CA ARG A 168 -17.83 -8.28 9.84
C ARG A 168 -17.55 -7.51 11.12
N ILE A 169 -16.59 -6.62 11.07
CA ILE A 169 -16.24 -5.69 12.14
C ILE A 169 -15.57 -4.44 11.55
N GLY A 170 -15.85 -3.28 12.13
CA GLY A 170 -15.19 -2.02 11.79
C GLY A 170 -14.29 -1.53 12.92
N LEU A 171 -13.10 -1.02 12.59
CA LEU A 171 -12.15 -0.42 13.53
C LEU A 171 -11.86 1.01 13.11
N PHE A 172 -12.35 2.01 13.83
CA PHE A 172 -12.22 3.41 13.44
C PHE A 172 -11.58 4.25 14.54
N GLU A 173 -10.55 5.03 14.16
CA GLU A 173 -9.92 6.01 15.03
C GLU A 173 -10.70 7.33 15.02
N ALA A 174 -10.87 7.95 16.20
CA ALA A 174 -11.38 9.29 16.35
C ALA A 174 -10.35 10.17 17.05
N GLY A 175 -9.87 11.21 16.38
CA GLY A 175 -8.97 12.24 16.91
C GLY A 175 -9.64 13.60 16.88
N ILE A 176 -9.42 14.38 17.93
CA ILE A 176 -9.92 15.76 18.06
C ILE A 176 -8.78 16.69 18.38
N SER A 177 -8.88 17.90 17.89
CA SER A 177 -7.98 19.02 18.18
C SER A 177 -8.68 20.14 18.98
N GLN A 178 -10.00 20.21 18.92
CA GLN A 178 -10.79 21.26 19.58
C GLN A 178 -12.02 20.66 20.28
N PRO A 179 -12.58 21.37 21.27
CA PRO A 179 -13.88 21.03 21.88
C PRO A 179 -15.01 21.06 20.86
N GLY A 180 -15.97 20.16 20.96
CA GLY A 180 -17.16 20.06 20.10
C GLY A 180 -16.93 19.22 18.84
N GLU A 181 -15.73 18.72 18.58
CA GLU A 181 -15.43 17.90 17.39
C GLU A 181 -15.85 16.43 17.53
N MET A 182 -15.88 15.90 18.77
CA MET A 182 -16.07 14.47 18.99
C MET A 182 -17.49 13.99 18.68
N MET A 183 -18.50 14.83 18.91
CA MET A 183 -19.89 14.44 18.64
C MET A 183 -20.11 14.18 17.15
N ALA A 184 -19.56 15.01 16.27
CA ALA A 184 -19.66 14.77 14.82
C ALA A 184 -18.99 13.45 14.41
N LEU A 185 -17.87 13.07 15.05
CA LEU A 185 -17.22 11.79 14.82
C LEU A 185 -18.00 10.61 15.39
N HIS A 186 -18.68 10.81 16.55
CA HIS A 186 -19.60 9.83 17.13
C HIS A 186 -20.73 9.50 16.18
N ASP A 187 -21.39 10.51 15.62
CA ASP A 187 -22.55 10.37 14.72
C ASP A 187 -22.17 9.59 13.44
N ILE A 188 -20.92 9.72 13.00
CA ILE A 188 -20.43 9.00 11.81
C ILE A 188 -20.02 7.56 12.16
N ILE A 189 -19.27 7.35 13.25
CA ILE A 189 -18.73 6.03 13.61
C ILE A 189 -19.79 5.15 14.26
N GLN A 190 -20.62 5.72 15.16
CA GLN A 190 -21.63 5.04 15.97
C GLN A 190 -21.06 3.74 16.58
N PRO A 191 -20.02 3.84 17.45
CA PRO A 191 -19.34 2.65 17.94
C PRO A 191 -20.24 1.84 18.86
N THR A 192 -20.23 0.52 18.69
CA THR A 192 -20.83 -0.42 19.64
C THR A 192 -19.87 -0.80 20.76
N ILE A 193 -18.56 -0.63 20.50
CA ILE A 193 -17.48 -0.91 21.45
C ILE A 193 -16.58 0.32 21.47
N GLY A 194 -16.41 0.90 22.64
CA GLY A 194 -15.53 2.01 22.90
C GLY A 194 -14.17 1.54 23.39
N VAL A 195 -13.09 2.09 22.85
CA VAL A 195 -11.73 1.86 23.36
C VAL A 195 -11.08 3.22 23.62
N LEU A 196 -10.82 3.49 24.89
CA LEU A 196 -10.03 4.64 25.32
C LEU A 196 -8.60 4.17 25.60
N THR A 197 -7.64 4.68 24.83
CA THR A 197 -6.22 4.39 25.03
C THR A 197 -5.65 5.23 26.19
N SER A 198 -4.53 5.87 26.05
CA SER A 198 -3.97 6.75 27.08
C SER A 198 -4.52 8.18 26.98
N LEU A 199 -4.63 8.88 28.10
CA LEU A 199 -4.90 10.32 28.16
C LEU A 199 -3.60 11.06 28.43
N GLY A 200 -3.23 12.06 27.59
CA GLY A 200 -1.98 12.81 27.70
C GLY A 200 -2.08 14.24 27.14
N ALA A 201 -1.00 14.98 27.17
CA ALA A 201 -0.97 16.42 26.89
C ALA A 201 -1.15 16.83 25.42
N ALA A 202 -1.16 15.91 24.45
CA ALA A 202 -1.33 16.23 23.03
C ALA A 202 -2.59 17.11 22.78
N HIS A 203 -2.44 18.27 22.10
CA HIS A 203 -3.49 19.28 21.86
C HIS A 203 -4.12 19.88 23.13
N GLN A 204 -3.41 19.86 24.26
CA GLN A 204 -3.95 20.39 25.55
C GLN A 204 -4.23 21.89 25.51
N GLU A 205 -3.52 22.65 24.66
CA GLU A 205 -3.70 24.10 24.49
C GLU A 205 -5.13 24.52 24.15
N ASN A 206 -5.90 23.62 23.51
CA ASN A 206 -7.28 23.89 23.09
C ASN A 206 -8.31 23.48 24.12
N PHE A 207 -7.89 22.91 25.27
CA PHE A 207 -8.76 22.45 26.35
C PHE A 207 -8.36 23.08 27.67
N ARG A 208 -9.35 23.51 28.47
CA ARG A 208 -9.14 24.17 29.75
C ARG A 208 -8.54 23.25 30.81
N SER A 209 -8.78 21.95 30.69
CA SER A 209 -8.28 20.95 31.63
C SER A 209 -8.25 19.55 30.99
N MET A 210 -7.51 18.61 31.62
CA MET A 210 -7.54 17.20 31.27
C MET A 210 -8.92 16.56 31.48
N ASP A 211 -9.68 17.04 32.45
CA ASP A 211 -11.04 16.56 32.66
C ASP A 211 -11.98 16.96 31.50
N GLU A 212 -11.92 18.20 31.03
CA GLU A 212 -12.68 18.65 29.84
C GLU A 212 -12.32 17.83 28.60
N LYS A 213 -11.05 17.62 28.37
CA LYS A 213 -10.57 16.83 27.23
C LYS A 213 -11.00 15.34 27.32
N CYS A 214 -10.97 14.78 28.53
CA CYS A 214 -11.47 13.42 28.78
C CYS A 214 -12.97 13.33 28.50
N MET A 215 -13.74 14.28 29.01
CA MET A 215 -15.19 14.35 28.81
C MET A 215 -15.56 14.50 27.33
N GLU A 216 -14.83 15.32 26.59
CA GLU A 216 -15.00 15.45 25.12
C GLU A 216 -14.74 14.11 24.41
N LYS A 217 -13.65 13.41 24.74
CA LYS A 217 -13.35 12.10 24.16
C LYS A 217 -14.38 11.03 24.49
N LEU A 218 -14.98 11.08 25.69
CA LEU A 218 -16.01 10.13 26.10
C LEU A 218 -17.31 10.27 25.27
N GLN A 219 -17.56 11.43 24.65
CA GLN A 219 -18.72 11.62 23.76
C GLN A 219 -18.72 10.62 22.58
N LEU A 220 -17.56 10.14 22.15
CA LEU A 220 -17.49 9.09 21.13
C LEU A 220 -18.31 7.84 21.53
N PHE A 221 -18.44 7.57 22.81
CA PHE A 221 -19.00 6.33 23.35
C PHE A 221 -20.44 6.45 23.85
N ASN A 222 -21.15 7.51 23.49
CA ASN A 222 -22.52 7.79 23.97
C ASN A 222 -23.46 6.59 23.88
N ASN A 223 -23.42 5.86 22.76
CA ASN A 223 -24.30 4.72 22.50
C ASN A 223 -23.54 3.38 22.51
N ALA A 224 -22.31 3.35 22.96
CA ALA A 224 -21.52 2.12 23.03
C ALA A 224 -22.08 1.16 24.08
N LYS A 225 -22.07 -0.14 23.78
CA LYS A 225 -22.51 -1.20 24.71
C LYS A 225 -21.44 -1.49 25.77
N VAL A 226 -20.19 -1.22 25.46
CA VAL A 226 -19.04 -1.46 26.33
C VAL A 226 -17.95 -0.42 26.09
N ILE A 227 -17.19 -0.10 27.14
CA ILE A 227 -15.97 0.71 27.06
C ILE A 227 -14.80 -0.04 27.69
N VAL A 228 -13.67 -0.13 26.96
CA VAL A 228 -12.38 -0.65 27.43
C VAL A 228 -11.46 0.53 27.72
N TYR A 229 -10.83 0.56 28.90
CA TYR A 229 -10.01 1.69 29.31
C TYR A 229 -8.97 1.32 30.40
N PRO A 230 -7.87 2.09 30.55
CA PRO A 230 -6.93 1.95 31.67
C PRO A 230 -7.57 2.49 32.96
N SER A 231 -7.92 1.62 33.90
CA SER A 231 -8.60 2.04 35.13
C SER A 231 -7.67 2.54 36.23
N ASP A 232 -6.36 2.36 36.08
CA ASP A 232 -5.35 2.92 36.95
C ASP A 232 -5.11 4.43 36.73
N ASP A 233 -5.63 4.98 35.65
CA ASP A 233 -5.66 6.42 35.42
C ASP A 233 -6.86 7.03 36.16
N ASP A 234 -6.56 7.76 37.23
CA ASP A 234 -7.57 8.38 38.11
C ASP A 234 -8.45 9.40 37.36
N THR A 235 -7.87 10.14 36.42
CA THR A 235 -8.60 11.13 35.60
C THR A 235 -9.60 10.42 34.71
N VAL A 236 -9.17 9.36 33.99
CA VAL A 236 -10.04 8.55 33.14
C VAL A 236 -11.15 7.91 33.98
N SER A 237 -10.82 7.22 35.07
CA SER A 237 -11.76 6.50 35.93
C SER A 237 -12.78 7.43 36.57
N ARG A 238 -12.36 8.62 37.03
CA ARG A 238 -13.24 9.66 37.60
C ARG A 238 -14.21 10.21 36.55
N ASN A 239 -13.71 10.52 35.35
CA ASN A 239 -14.53 11.11 34.31
C ASN A 239 -15.51 10.11 33.69
N ILE A 240 -15.15 8.83 33.53
CA ILE A 240 -16.09 7.78 33.10
C ILE A 240 -17.27 7.65 34.09
N ARG A 241 -16.99 7.72 35.40
CA ARG A 241 -18.05 7.73 36.45
C ARG A 241 -18.92 8.99 36.36
N ARG A 242 -18.28 10.17 36.19
CA ARG A 242 -18.98 11.47 36.09
C ARG A 242 -19.81 11.56 34.80
N TYR A 243 -19.31 11.00 33.70
CA TYR A 243 -20.00 10.93 32.40
C TYR A 243 -21.28 10.10 32.46
N GLY A 244 -21.37 9.18 33.44
CA GLY A 244 -22.55 8.35 33.62
C GLY A 244 -22.74 7.30 32.50
N PHE A 245 -21.64 6.78 31.97
CA PHE A 245 -21.69 5.76 30.93
C PHE A 245 -22.58 4.57 31.33
N GLN A 246 -23.56 4.24 30.51
CA GLN A 246 -24.62 3.27 30.81
C GLN A 246 -24.26 1.82 30.43
N GLY A 247 -23.27 1.63 29.54
CA GLY A 247 -22.82 0.32 29.09
C GLY A 247 -21.89 -0.39 30.07
N GLU A 248 -21.39 -1.55 29.67
CA GLU A 248 -20.42 -2.32 30.41
C GLU A 248 -19.07 -1.58 30.48
N ARG A 249 -18.44 -1.56 31.69
CA ARG A 249 -17.15 -0.88 31.89
C ARG A 249 -16.09 -1.93 32.15
N ILE A 250 -15.21 -2.14 31.17
CA ILE A 250 -14.10 -3.08 31.29
C ILE A 250 -12.81 -2.29 31.48
N GLY A 251 -12.58 -1.89 32.72
CA GLY A 251 -11.31 -1.32 33.15
C GLY A 251 -10.25 -2.41 33.30
N TRP A 252 -9.08 -2.21 32.68
CA TRP A 252 -7.91 -3.04 33.01
C TRP A 252 -7.01 -2.34 34.01
N SER A 253 -6.43 -3.11 34.93
CA SER A 253 -5.62 -2.61 36.04
C SER A 253 -4.45 -3.52 36.38
N ARG A 254 -3.33 -2.93 36.76
CA ARG A 254 -2.16 -3.60 37.34
C ARG A 254 -2.19 -3.54 38.87
N GLN A 255 -3.03 -2.69 39.43
CA GLN A 255 -3.07 -2.40 40.88
C GLN A 255 -4.28 -3.05 41.54
N ASN A 256 -5.44 -2.99 40.91
CA ASN A 256 -6.69 -3.49 41.47
C ASN A 256 -6.98 -4.93 41.00
N ARG A 257 -6.79 -5.90 41.90
CA ARG A 257 -7.08 -7.33 41.64
C ARG A 257 -8.56 -7.65 41.37
N HIS A 258 -9.46 -6.73 41.73
CA HIS A 258 -10.89 -6.86 41.47
C HIS A 258 -11.34 -6.18 40.17
N ALA A 259 -10.43 -5.62 39.39
CA ALA A 259 -10.76 -5.07 38.10
C ALA A 259 -11.28 -6.15 37.13
N PRO A 260 -12.21 -5.84 36.22
CA PRO A 260 -12.70 -6.77 35.20
C PRO A 260 -11.57 -7.45 34.40
N MET A 261 -10.46 -6.75 34.21
CA MET A 261 -9.21 -7.27 33.63
C MET A 261 -8.05 -6.87 34.57
N TYR A 262 -7.62 -7.82 35.43
CA TYR A 262 -6.40 -7.62 36.24
C TYR A 262 -5.20 -8.16 35.50
N VAL A 263 -4.08 -7.44 35.50
CA VAL A 263 -2.87 -7.81 34.79
C VAL A 263 -1.61 -7.69 35.66
N GLU A 264 -0.69 -8.63 35.45
CA GLU A 264 0.67 -8.62 36.01
C GLU A 264 1.66 -8.64 34.82
N THR A 265 2.68 -7.80 34.87
CA THR A 265 3.64 -7.66 33.76
C THR A 265 5.04 -8.05 34.21
N GLY A 266 5.74 -8.87 33.40
CA GLY A 266 7.14 -9.26 33.63
C GLY A 266 7.91 -9.15 32.31
N GLY A 267 8.65 -8.07 32.14
CA GLY A 267 9.30 -7.79 30.83
C GLY A 267 8.24 -7.60 29.74
N ASN A 268 8.30 -8.41 28.69
CA ASN A 268 7.35 -8.40 27.57
C ASN A 268 6.22 -9.43 27.71
N THR A 269 6.11 -10.09 28.86
CA THR A 269 5.04 -11.06 29.16
C THR A 269 3.98 -10.41 30.03
N VAL A 270 2.72 -10.63 29.69
CA VAL A 270 1.54 -10.15 30.42
C VAL A 270 0.73 -11.36 30.87
N SER A 271 0.58 -11.53 32.17
CA SER A 271 -0.36 -12.47 32.77
C SER A 271 -1.63 -11.74 33.18
N TYR A 272 -2.78 -12.34 32.96
CA TYR A 272 -4.05 -11.67 33.24
C TYR A 272 -5.12 -12.57 33.85
N ILE A 273 -6.08 -11.92 34.51
CA ILE A 273 -7.35 -12.53 34.91
C ILE A 273 -8.46 -11.68 34.31
N TYR A 274 -9.21 -12.24 33.37
CA TYR A 274 -10.35 -11.59 32.73
C TYR A 274 -11.64 -12.33 33.06
N LYS A 275 -12.55 -11.68 33.76
CA LYS A 275 -13.83 -12.26 34.23
C LYS A 275 -13.67 -13.67 34.85
N GLY A 276 -12.61 -13.88 35.62
CA GLY A 276 -12.30 -15.15 36.29
C GLY A 276 -11.47 -16.14 35.44
N THR A 277 -11.32 -15.93 34.15
CA THR A 277 -10.46 -16.75 33.31
C THR A 277 -9.02 -16.25 33.34
N ARG A 278 -8.07 -17.15 33.58
CA ARG A 278 -6.64 -16.84 33.59
C ARG A 278 -6.05 -17.06 32.21
N GLY A 279 -5.11 -16.20 31.82
CA GLY A 279 -4.34 -16.35 30.62
C GLY A 279 -3.02 -15.59 30.72
N SER A 280 -2.15 -15.81 29.72
CA SER A 280 -0.92 -15.06 29.57
C SER A 280 -0.54 -14.98 28.10
N TYR A 281 0.18 -13.93 27.73
CA TYR A 281 0.74 -13.78 26.40
C TYR A 281 2.06 -13.03 26.45
N THR A 282 2.84 -13.14 25.41
CA THR A 282 4.10 -12.42 25.21
C THR A 282 3.99 -11.59 23.92
N ILE A 283 4.55 -10.38 23.92
CA ILE A 283 4.63 -9.54 22.71
C ILE A 283 6.10 -9.35 22.32
N PRO A 284 6.39 -9.11 21.03
CA PRO A 284 7.76 -8.89 20.57
C PRO A 284 8.32 -7.49 20.91
N PHE A 285 7.65 -6.75 21.79
CA PHE A 285 8.00 -5.37 22.17
C PHE A 285 8.21 -5.28 23.68
N THR A 286 9.10 -4.36 24.12
CA THR A 286 9.46 -4.20 25.55
C THR A 286 9.15 -2.83 26.12
N SER A 287 8.69 -1.87 25.30
CA SER A 287 8.34 -0.54 25.80
C SER A 287 7.04 -0.57 26.63
N GLU A 288 6.99 0.23 27.67
CA GLU A 288 5.82 0.35 28.56
C GLU A 288 4.54 0.66 27.78
N ALA A 289 4.62 1.62 26.85
CA ALA A 289 3.48 1.97 26.00
C ALA A 289 3.01 0.81 25.10
N ALA A 290 3.93 -0.03 24.60
CA ALA A 290 3.54 -1.21 23.83
C ALA A 290 2.83 -2.23 24.72
N ILE A 291 3.29 -2.42 25.96
CA ILE A 291 2.66 -3.30 26.94
C ILE A 291 1.24 -2.80 27.25
N GLU A 292 1.05 -1.52 27.55
CA GLU A 292 -0.27 -0.92 27.81
C GLU A 292 -1.24 -1.03 26.63
N ASN A 293 -0.75 -0.74 25.41
CA ASN A 293 -1.54 -0.90 24.20
C ASN A 293 -1.90 -2.37 23.97
N SER A 294 -1.00 -3.32 24.25
CA SER A 294 -1.29 -4.76 24.16
C SER A 294 -2.35 -5.22 25.15
N ILE A 295 -2.33 -4.68 26.39
CA ILE A 295 -3.36 -4.98 27.39
C ILE A 295 -4.73 -4.48 26.93
N THR A 296 -4.78 -3.27 26.37
CA THR A 296 -6.00 -2.70 25.78
C THR A 296 -6.51 -3.56 24.62
N CYS A 297 -5.62 -4.02 23.75
CA CYS A 297 -5.97 -4.93 22.66
C CYS A 297 -6.45 -6.29 23.17
N ALA A 298 -5.71 -6.92 24.10
CA ALA A 298 -6.09 -8.21 24.71
C ALA A 298 -7.48 -8.14 25.33
N THR A 299 -7.74 -7.09 26.12
CA THR A 299 -9.04 -6.85 26.77
C THR A 299 -10.16 -6.75 25.73
N THR A 300 -9.91 -6.03 24.64
CA THR A 300 -10.88 -5.82 23.55
C THR A 300 -11.17 -7.12 22.79
N VAL A 301 -10.14 -7.90 22.43
CA VAL A 301 -10.35 -9.14 21.65
C VAL A 301 -10.91 -10.28 22.50
N LEU A 302 -10.63 -10.32 23.81
CA LEU A 302 -11.27 -11.24 24.75
C LEU A 302 -12.77 -10.92 24.88
N TYR A 303 -13.14 -9.63 24.93
CA TYR A 303 -14.55 -9.23 24.88
C TYR A 303 -15.23 -9.64 23.57
N LEU A 304 -14.52 -9.56 22.46
CA LEU A 304 -14.99 -9.98 21.13
C LEU A 304 -15.01 -11.52 20.93
N GLY A 305 -14.58 -12.29 21.94
CA GLY A 305 -14.73 -13.75 21.96
C GLY A 305 -13.51 -14.55 21.50
N LEU A 306 -12.32 -13.96 21.38
CA LEU A 306 -11.10 -14.74 21.20
C LEU A 306 -10.79 -15.54 22.47
N THR A 307 -10.33 -16.77 22.29
CA THR A 307 -9.90 -17.60 23.43
C THR A 307 -8.53 -17.16 23.96
N PRO A 308 -8.19 -17.48 25.23
CA PRO A 308 -6.88 -17.18 25.79
C PRO A 308 -5.72 -17.72 24.94
N GLU A 309 -5.88 -18.90 24.34
CA GLU A 309 -4.88 -19.53 23.48
C GLU A 309 -4.69 -18.74 22.17
N GLN A 310 -5.78 -18.32 21.55
CA GLN A 310 -5.74 -17.47 20.33
C GLN A 310 -5.09 -16.11 20.64
N VAL A 311 -5.38 -15.53 21.81
CA VAL A 311 -4.73 -14.29 22.23
C VAL A 311 -3.23 -14.50 22.40
N ALA A 312 -2.80 -15.56 23.10
CA ALA A 312 -1.39 -15.85 23.31
C ALA A 312 -0.64 -16.07 21.98
N GLU A 313 -1.19 -16.88 21.09
CA GLU A 313 -0.61 -17.15 19.76
C GLU A 313 -0.45 -15.87 18.92
N ARG A 314 -1.54 -15.08 18.81
CA ARG A 314 -1.54 -13.92 17.92
C ARG A 314 -0.77 -12.73 18.48
N MET A 315 -0.76 -12.54 19.80
CA MET A 315 0.04 -11.50 20.44
C MET A 315 1.55 -11.70 20.24
N ALA A 316 2.02 -12.95 20.22
CA ALA A 316 3.41 -13.27 19.94
C ALA A 316 3.85 -12.94 18.48
N GLN A 317 2.88 -12.85 17.57
CA GLN A 317 3.09 -12.57 16.14
C GLN A 317 2.85 -11.11 15.75
N LEU A 318 2.63 -10.21 16.71
CA LEU A 318 2.41 -8.79 16.43
C LEU A 318 3.61 -8.17 15.73
N GLU A 319 3.33 -7.51 14.61
CA GLU A 319 4.33 -6.80 13.82
C GLU A 319 4.44 -5.33 14.23
N PRO A 320 5.63 -4.72 14.06
CA PRO A 320 5.81 -3.28 14.21
C PRO A 320 4.91 -2.51 13.25
N ILE A 321 4.43 -1.37 13.68
CA ILE A 321 3.67 -0.48 12.80
C ILE A 321 4.66 0.39 12.05
N ALA A 322 4.65 0.32 10.73
CA ALA A 322 5.46 1.18 9.88
C ALA A 322 5.25 2.67 10.23
N MET A 323 6.33 3.43 10.29
CA MET A 323 6.43 4.88 10.58
C MET A 323 6.47 5.31 12.07
N ARG A 324 6.70 4.38 13.04
CA ARG A 324 6.97 4.77 14.44
C ARG A 324 8.07 3.90 15.04
N LEU A 325 9.16 4.52 15.51
CA LEU A 325 10.36 3.87 16.07
C LEU A 325 11.03 2.88 15.09
N GLU A 326 11.10 3.25 13.81
CA GLU A 326 11.79 2.47 12.80
C GLU A 326 13.31 2.50 13.08
N VAL A 327 13.92 1.32 13.18
CA VAL A 327 15.36 1.19 13.39
C VAL A 327 16.05 0.82 12.08
N LYS A 328 17.04 1.63 11.71
CA LYS A 328 17.83 1.45 10.50
C LYS A 328 19.31 1.50 10.83
N GLU A 329 20.13 0.79 10.06
CA GLU A 329 21.57 1.02 10.08
C GLU A 329 21.91 2.30 9.33
N GLY A 330 22.71 3.14 9.95
CA GLY A 330 23.17 4.38 9.35
C GLY A 330 24.59 4.28 8.83
N GLN A 331 25.03 5.26 8.03
CA GLN A 331 26.40 5.40 7.57
C GLN A 331 27.35 5.56 8.76
N ARG A 332 28.63 5.24 8.58
CA ARG A 332 29.70 5.46 9.58
C ARG A 332 29.39 4.81 10.93
N GLY A 333 28.81 3.61 10.93
CA GLY A 333 28.50 2.88 12.16
C GLY A 333 27.32 3.45 12.97
N LEU A 334 26.49 4.33 12.40
CA LEU A 334 25.31 4.85 13.07
C LEU A 334 24.22 3.78 13.19
N THR A 335 23.45 3.83 14.27
CA THR A 335 22.14 3.19 14.33
C THR A 335 21.09 4.29 14.42
N LEU A 336 20.23 4.36 13.44
CA LEU A 336 19.17 5.36 13.37
C LEU A 336 17.88 4.83 13.95
N ILE A 337 17.24 5.57 14.83
CA ILE A 337 15.89 5.34 15.32
C ILE A 337 15.05 6.50 14.79
N ASN A 338 14.19 6.22 13.80
CA ASN A 338 13.34 7.23 13.19
C ASN A 338 11.95 7.23 13.82
N ASP A 339 11.58 8.33 14.47
CA ASP A 339 10.26 8.62 15.04
C ASP A 339 9.84 10.07 14.74
N SER A 340 9.86 10.43 13.45
CA SER A 340 9.70 11.80 12.96
C SER A 340 8.26 12.16 12.55
N TYR A 341 7.23 11.59 13.18
CA TYR A 341 5.84 11.87 12.83
C TYR A 341 5.12 12.80 13.81
N ASN A 342 5.28 12.55 15.12
CA ASN A 342 4.70 13.36 16.20
C ASN A 342 5.82 13.85 17.12
N SER A 343 5.75 15.12 17.54
CA SER A 343 6.65 15.70 18.52
C SER A 343 5.85 16.22 19.72
N ASP A 344 5.69 15.37 20.73
CA ASP A 344 5.14 15.71 22.03
C ASP A 344 6.00 15.06 23.13
N LEU A 345 5.89 15.57 24.38
CA LEU A 345 6.75 15.17 25.48
C LEU A 345 6.63 13.69 25.84
N GLN A 346 5.40 13.13 25.81
CA GLN A 346 5.16 11.74 26.15
C GLN A 346 5.70 10.79 25.08
N SER A 347 5.50 11.12 23.80
CA SER A 347 6.07 10.33 22.70
C SER A 347 7.58 10.43 22.66
N LEU A 348 8.16 11.55 23.09
CA LEU A 348 9.61 11.71 23.25
C LEU A 348 10.14 10.77 24.36
N ASP A 349 9.47 10.68 25.52
CA ASP A 349 9.88 9.77 26.61
C ASP A 349 9.87 8.31 26.16
N ILE A 350 8.84 7.91 25.41
CA ILE A 350 8.72 6.57 24.83
C ILE A 350 9.89 6.27 23.89
N ALA A 351 10.21 7.19 22.98
CA ALA A 351 11.29 7.02 22.02
C ALA A 351 12.68 6.97 22.69
N LEU A 352 12.88 7.77 23.71
CA LEU A 352 14.11 7.76 24.52
C LEU A 352 14.23 6.49 25.37
N ASP A 353 13.13 5.98 25.94
CA ASP A 353 13.09 4.71 26.66
C ASP A 353 13.45 3.54 25.73
N PHE A 354 12.88 3.54 24.52
CA PHE A 354 13.21 2.55 23.48
C PHE A 354 14.70 2.58 23.13
N MET A 355 15.26 3.77 22.87
CA MET A 355 16.69 3.94 22.61
C MET A 355 17.56 3.40 23.77
N GLN A 356 17.16 3.65 25.01
CA GLN A 356 17.92 3.27 26.22
C GLN A 356 17.95 1.76 26.45
N ARG A 357 16.86 1.04 26.17
CA ARG A 357 16.70 -0.40 26.47
C ARG A 357 17.28 -1.35 25.44
N ARG A 358 17.80 -0.87 24.34
CA ARG A 358 18.36 -1.72 23.29
C ARG A 358 19.68 -2.39 23.73
N PRO A 359 19.73 -3.76 23.78
CA PRO A 359 20.90 -4.48 24.27
C PRO A 359 22.13 -4.36 23.34
N ASP A 360 21.87 -4.24 22.04
CA ASP A 360 22.89 -4.11 20.98
C ASP A 360 23.59 -2.74 20.98
N GLN A 361 23.16 -1.82 21.85
CA GLN A 361 23.64 -0.43 21.88
C GLN A 361 24.34 -0.04 23.20
N GLN A 362 24.61 -1.02 24.09
CA GLN A 362 25.27 -0.76 25.37
C GLN A 362 26.68 -0.21 25.16
N GLY A 363 27.00 0.94 25.77
CA GLY A 363 28.30 1.60 25.68
C GLY A 363 28.47 2.54 24.50
N ARG A 364 27.51 2.63 23.56
CA ARG A 364 27.56 3.60 22.44
C ARG A 364 26.98 4.94 22.86
N ARG A 365 27.49 6.02 22.24
CA ARG A 365 26.99 7.37 22.43
C ARG A 365 25.55 7.47 21.94
N ARG A 366 24.71 8.20 22.69
CA ARG A 366 23.31 8.43 22.38
C ARG A 366 23.09 9.88 21.97
N THR A 367 22.65 10.08 20.74
CA THR A 367 22.37 11.39 20.14
C THR A 367 20.87 11.54 19.90
N LEU A 368 20.31 12.62 20.41
CA LEU A 368 18.94 13.02 20.11
C LEU A 368 18.96 14.20 19.12
N ILE A 369 18.26 14.03 17.99
CA ILE A 369 17.93 15.11 17.06
C ILE A 369 16.45 15.39 17.23
N LEU A 370 16.10 16.56 17.77
CA LEU A 370 14.75 16.95 18.13
C LEU A 370 14.30 18.19 17.37
N SER A 371 13.09 18.18 16.79
CA SER A 371 12.46 19.40 16.29
C SER A 371 11.71 20.15 17.38
N ASP A 372 11.26 21.38 17.10
CA ASP A 372 10.30 22.06 17.98
C ASP A 372 9.09 21.15 18.27
N ILE A 373 8.64 21.20 19.52
CA ILE A 373 7.43 20.53 19.97
C ILE A 373 6.26 21.51 19.81
N LEU A 374 5.38 21.18 18.87
CA LEU A 374 4.25 22.02 18.52
C LEU A 374 3.00 21.66 19.35
N GLN A 375 2.17 22.64 19.64
CA GLN A 375 0.83 22.46 20.24
C GLN A 375 0.81 21.73 21.61
N SER A 376 1.77 22.03 22.48
CA SER A 376 1.83 21.44 23.83
C SER A 376 0.84 22.07 24.83
N GLY A 377 0.40 23.31 24.61
CA GLY A 377 -0.43 24.08 25.55
C GLY A 377 0.31 24.56 26.80
N GLU A 378 1.60 24.31 26.88
CA GLU A 378 2.46 24.78 27.98
C GLU A 378 3.27 26.01 27.55
N SER A 379 3.80 26.78 28.52
CA SER A 379 4.75 27.82 28.19
C SER A 379 6.01 27.17 27.59
N GLN A 380 6.62 27.81 26.59
CA GLN A 380 7.83 27.29 25.95
C GLN A 380 8.95 27.07 26.99
N SER A 381 9.02 27.92 28.00
CA SER A 381 9.97 27.79 29.07
C SER A 381 9.77 26.53 29.92
N ASP A 382 8.54 26.19 30.28
CA ASP A 382 8.23 25.03 31.10
C ASP A 382 8.34 23.73 30.28
N LEU A 383 7.87 23.72 29.03
CA LEU A 383 8.01 22.63 28.12
C LEU A 383 9.46 22.18 27.92
N TYR A 384 10.33 23.12 27.56
CA TYR A 384 11.75 22.81 27.34
C TYR A 384 12.55 22.58 28.62
N ALA A 385 12.08 23.05 29.77
CA ALA A 385 12.59 22.58 31.06
C ALA A 385 12.28 21.09 31.32
N GLN A 386 11.09 20.65 30.96
CA GLN A 386 10.71 19.22 31.07
C GLN A 386 11.50 18.38 30.05
N VAL A 387 11.68 18.85 28.81
CA VAL A 387 12.55 18.20 27.81
C VAL A 387 13.95 18.03 28.35
N ALA A 388 14.55 19.10 28.93
CA ALA A 388 15.89 19.06 29.52
C ALA A 388 16.01 18.00 30.63
N LEU A 389 15.01 17.95 31.53
CA LEU A 389 14.96 16.99 32.63
C LEU A 389 14.89 15.55 32.07
N LEU A 390 14.04 15.32 31.05
CA LEU A 390 13.85 14.04 30.43
C LEU A 390 15.12 13.55 29.72
N VAL A 391 15.73 14.40 28.92
CA VAL A 391 16.96 14.12 28.17
C VAL A 391 18.10 13.77 29.13
N ARG A 392 18.23 14.48 30.24
CA ARG A 392 19.20 14.19 31.31
C ARG A 392 18.89 12.85 31.99
N LYS A 393 17.63 12.60 32.36
CA LYS A 393 17.18 11.35 33.02
C LYS A 393 17.46 10.12 32.15
N ARG A 394 17.31 10.27 30.83
CA ARG A 394 17.52 9.20 29.84
C ARG A 394 18.98 9.06 29.40
N GLY A 395 19.88 9.90 29.88
CA GLY A 395 21.33 9.83 29.64
C GLY A 395 21.68 10.03 28.16
N ILE A 396 21.21 11.11 27.56
CA ILE A 396 21.59 11.54 26.20
C ILE A 396 22.93 12.26 26.27
N ASP A 397 23.88 11.81 25.44
CA ASP A 397 25.23 12.33 25.41
C ASP A 397 25.38 13.56 24.49
N ARG A 398 24.57 13.59 23.41
CA ARG A 398 24.59 14.64 22.40
C ARG A 398 23.14 15.08 22.07
N PHE A 399 22.94 16.39 22.06
CA PHE A 399 21.63 16.97 21.73
C PHE A 399 21.73 17.90 20.53
N ILE A 400 20.86 17.72 19.56
CA ILE A 400 20.76 18.58 18.37
C ILE A 400 19.31 19.05 18.27
N GLY A 401 19.09 20.34 18.49
CA GLY A 401 17.81 21.02 18.40
C GLY A 401 17.62 21.65 17.03
N ILE A 402 16.45 21.43 16.39
CA ILE A 402 16.09 21.99 15.09
C ILE A 402 14.79 22.77 15.22
N GLY A 403 14.86 24.07 15.06
CA GLY A 403 13.72 24.96 15.09
C GLY A 403 13.93 26.20 15.93
N PRO A 404 13.14 27.27 15.69
CA PRO A 404 13.29 28.57 16.35
C PRO A 404 13.01 28.52 17.88
N ASP A 405 12.05 27.70 18.30
CA ASP A 405 11.66 27.60 19.72
C ASP A 405 12.76 26.92 20.54
N LEU A 406 13.33 25.81 20.03
CA LEU A 406 14.48 25.13 20.64
C LEU A 406 15.71 26.02 20.69
N MET A 407 15.95 26.82 19.63
CA MET A 407 17.04 27.79 19.63
C MET A 407 16.85 28.85 20.72
N ALA A 408 15.64 29.36 20.88
CA ALA A 408 15.34 30.40 21.91
C ALA A 408 15.48 29.83 23.33
N GLN A 409 15.32 28.54 23.52
CA GLN A 409 15.37 27.86 24.83
C GLN A 409 16.68 27.02 25.02
N ALA A 410 17.68 27.24 24.18
CA ALA A 410 18.95 26.49 24.18
C ALA A 410 19.68 26.47 25.54
N ASN A 411 19.49 27.51 26.37
CA ASN A 411 20.07 27.64 27.72
C ASN A 411 19.45 26.63 28.73
N LYS A 412 18.25 26.10 28.45
CA LYS A 412 17.57 25.10 29.30
C LYS A 412 18.19 23.73 29.20
N ILE A 413 18.72 23.38 28.03
CA ILE A 413 19.31 22.07 27.77
C ILE A 413 20.73 22.06 28.37
N ASP A 414 20.91 21.34 29.47
CA ASP A 414 22.17 21.20 30.18
C ASP A 414 22.87 19.88 29.82
N ILE A 415 23.45 19.87 28.60
CA ILE A 415 24.26 18.77 28.07
C ILE A 415 25.55 19.33 27.50
N GLY A 416 26.67 18.64 27.72
CA GLY A 416 27.98 19.09 27.33
C GLY A 416 28.17 19.23 25.79
N GLN A 417 27.49 18.41 25.02
CA GLN A 417 27.50 18.46 23.54
C GLN A 417 26.10 18.80 23.02
N LYS A 418 25.89 20.07 22.70
CA LYS A 418 24.61 20.57 22.19
C LYS A 418 24.78 21.55 21.06
N TRP A 419 23.93 21.44 20.03
CA TRP A 419 23.88 22.38 18.90
C TRP A 419 22.43 22.67 18.54
N PHE A 420 22.20 23.87 17.98
CA PHE A 420 20.86 24.30 17.58
C PHE A 420 20.91 24.90 16.19
N PHE A 421 19.93 24.55 15.36
CA PHE A 421 19.81 24.98 13.97
C PHE A 421 18.43 25.52 13.71
N ALA A 422 18.29 26.47 12.79
CA ALA A 422 17.02 27.07 12.43
C ALA A 422 16.10 26.04 11.72
N ASP A 423 16.68 25.16 10.91
CA ASP A 423 15.99 24.13 10.14
C ASP A 423 16.90 22.93 9.82
N ALA A 424 16.31 21.89 9.22
CA ALA A 424 17.01 20.66 8.85
C ALA A 424 18.13 20.89 7.81
N GLN A 425 17.96 21.84 6.88
CA GLN A 425 18.91 22.09 5.82
C GLN A 425 20.21 22.73 6.37
N HIS A 426 20.09 23.66 7.29
CA HIS A 426 21.25 24.24 8.00
C HIS A 426 21.99 23.17 8.80
N PHE A 427 21.25 22.25 9.46
CA PHE A 427 21.89 21.13 10.16
C PHE A 427 22.63 20.20 9.19
N MET A 428 22.02 19.76 8.12
CA MET A 428 22.64 18.83 7.15
C MET A 428 23.88 19.43 6.48
N SER A 429 23.93 20.74 6.30
CA SER A 429 25.09 21.45 5.74
C SER A 429 26.24 21.64 6.73
N SER A 430 26.02 21.40 8.01
CA SER A 430 26.96 21.70 9.09
C SER A 430 28.09 20.67 9.26
N GLY A 431 29.15 21.05 9.92
CA GLY A 431 30.20 20.14 10.39
C GLY A 431 29.69 19.14 11.44
N VAL A 432 28.65 19.51 12.20
CA VAL A 432 28.05 18.65 13.22
C VAL A 432 27.40 17.42 12.58
N PHE A 433 26.67 17.57 11.47
CA PHE A 433 26.11 16.47 10.70
C PHE A 433 27.20 15.49 10.23
N ARG A 434 28.30 16.01 9.73
CA ARG A 434 29.45 15.21 9.26
C ARG A 434 30.21 14.49 10.38
N SER A 435 30.10 15.00 11.63
CA SER A 435 30.75 14.42 12.81
C SER A 435 29.97 13.25 13.45
N LEU A 436 28.81 12.91 12.96
CA LEU A 436 28.04 11.78 13.45
C LEU A 436 28.68 10.47 12.99
N HIS A 437 29.11 9.62 13.94
CA HIS A 437 29.70 8.31 13.68
C HIS A 437 29.66 7.42 14.93
N ASP A 438 29.53 6.12 14.78
CA ASP A 438 29.59 5.09 15.84
C ASP A 438 28.65 5.38 17.03
N GLU A 439 27.49 5.94 16.77
CA GLU A 439 26.53 6.33 17.79
C GLU A 439 25.09 5.91 17.42
N VAL A 440 24.21 5.91 18.42
CA VAL A 440 22.78 5.73 18.25
C VAL A 440 22.12 7.07 18.12
N VAL A 441 21.43 7.31 17.03
CA VAL A 441 20.77 8.58 16.73
C VAL A 441 19.26 8.40 16.73
N LEU A 442 18.57 9.08 17.62
CA LEU A 442 17.11 9.20 17.61
C LEU A 442 16.72 10.46 16.85
N LEU A 443 15.97 10.28 15.78
CA LEU A 443 15.32 11.35 15.02
C LEU A 443 13.88 11.51 15.52
N LYS A 444 13.59 12.62 16.20
CA LYS A 444 12.28 12.92 16.77
C LYS A 444 11.82 14.30 16.34
N GLY A 445 10.86 14.37 15.44
CA GLY A 445 10.43 15.66 14.89
C GLY A 445 8.98 15.69 14.45
N ALA A 446 8.40 16.88 14.40
CA ALA A 446 7.10 17.10 13.78
C ALA A 446 7.26 17.05 12.25
N ARG A 447 6.24 16.57 11.55
CA ARG A 447 6.24 16.38 10.09
C ARG A 447 6.65 17.61 9.29
N SER A 448 6.35 18.82 9.82
CA SER A 448 6.69 20.10 9.16
C SER A 448 8.19 20.41 9.08
N PHE A 449 9.05 19.65 9.79
CA PHE A 449 10.49 19.88 9.82
C PHE A 449 11.30 19.02 8.84
N GLY A 450 10.66 18.12 8.05
CA GLY A 450 11.32 17.36 6.99
C GLY A 450 12.42 16.42 7.48
N PHE A 451 12.25 15.76 8.63
CA PHE A 451 13.24 14.86 9.22
C PHE A 451 13.49 13.60 8.41
N GLU A 452 12.59 13.26 7.49
CA GLU A 452 12.77 12.21 6.48
C GLU A 452 14.05 12.43 5.66
N HIS A 453 14.36 13.68 5.27
CA HIS A 453 15.58 14.00 4.52
C HIS A 453 16.85 13.80 5.36
N ILE A 454 16.77 14.03 6.68
CA ILE A 454 17.89 13.75 7.59
C ILE A 454 18.12 12.23 7.67
N SER A 455 17.02 11.45 7.84
CA SER A 455 17.07 10.00 7.88
C SER A 455 17.69 9.42 6.62
N GLU A 456 17.22 9.84 5.45
CA GLU A 456 17.71 9.40 4.14
C GLU A 456 19.20 9.63 3.93
N GLN A 457 19.72 10.78 4.42
CA GLN A 457 21.15 11.11 4.30
C GLN A 457 22.05 10.38 5.32
N LEU A 458 21.48 9.98 6.48
CA LEU A 458 22.22 9.25 7.51
C LEU A 458 22.12 7.73 7.34
N GLU A 459 21.14 7.20 6.60
CA GLU A 459 20.96 5.76 6.37
C GLU A 459 22.18 5.17 5.68
N GLN A 460 22.59 3.99 6.15
CA GLN A 460 23.59 3.21 5.47
C GLN A 460 23.00 2.67 4.17
N LYS A 461 23.47 3.20 3.06
CA LYS A 461 23.25 2.57 1.76
C LYS A 461 24.15 1.33 1.71
N VAL A 462 23.63 0.18 2.09
CA VAL A 462 24.36 -1.09 2.09
C VAL A 462 24.78 -1.50 0.67
N HIS A 463 24.02 -1.04 -0.33
CA HIS A 463 24.37 -1.08 -1.74
C HIS A 463 24.17 0.30 -2.36
N GLU A 464 25.15 0.76 -3.11
CA GLU A 464 25.06 2.00 -3.89
C GLU A 464 24.11 1.84 -5.08
N THR A 465 23.81 0.58 -5.45
CA THR A 465 22.82 0.23 -6.49
C THR A 465 21.46 -0.04 -5.84
N ILE A 466 20.46 0.75 -6.23
CA ILE A 466 19.09 0.69 -5.71
C ILE A 466 18.08 0.68 -6.87
N LEU A 467 16.94 0.02 -6.64
CA LEU A 467 15.76 0.14 -7.46
C LEU A 467 14.74 1.02 -6.72
N GLU A 468 14.58 2.24 -7.18
CA GLU A 468 13.51 3.11 -6.71
C GLU A 468 12.19 2.67 -7.33
N VAL A 469 11.15 2.54 -6.51
CA VAL A 469 9.81 2.10 -6.93
C VAL A 469 8.81 3.18 -6.54
N ASP A 470 8.25 3.84 -7.53
CA ASP A 470 7.25 4.90 -7.38
C ASP A 470 5.83 4.31 -7.27
N LEU A 471 5.29 4.26 -6.05
CA LEU A 471 3.95 3.75 -5.81
C LEU A 471 2.86 4.70 -6.32
N ASN A 472 3.15 6.00 -6.48
CA ASN A 472 2.21 6.92 -7.11
C ASN A 472 2.08 6.62 -8.61
N ALA A 473 3.19 6.31 -9.28
CA ALA A 473 3.18 5.87 -10.68
C ALA A 473 2.36 4.59 -10.86
N VAL A 474 2.46 3.63 -9.92
CA VAL A 474 1.59 2.42 -9.92
C VAL A 474 0.11 2.82 -9.88
N VAL A 475 -0.25 3.75 -9.01
CA VAL A 475 -1.64 4.23 -8.87
C VAL A 475 -2.10 4.99 -10.10
N ASN A 476 -1.25 5.86 -10.65
CA ASN A 476 -1.57 6.63 -11.86
C ASN A 476 -1.78 5.69 -13.06
N ASN A 477 -0.91 4.71 -13.24
CA ASN A 477 -1.05 3.69 -14.29
C ASN A 477 -2.32 2.84 -14.09
N LEU A 478 -2.58 2.38 -12.85
CA LEU A 478 -3.80 1.67 -12.52
C LEU A 478 -5.05 2.47 -12.94
N ASN A 479 -5.07 3.77 -12.62
CA ASN A 479 -6.18 4.66 -12.92
C ASN A 479 -6.30 4.94 -14.42
N HIS A 480 -5.17 5.07 -15.12
CA HIS A 480 -5.17 5.17 -16.58
C HIS A 480 -5.89 3.97 -17.21
N PHE A 481 -5.52 2.74 -16.84
CA PHE A 481 -6.19 1.55 -17.39
C PHE A 481 -7.64 1.41 -16.92
N ARG A 482 -7.97 1.83 -15.71
CA ARG A 482 -9.36 1.87 -15.24
C ARG A 482 -10.23 2.82 -16.05
N SER A 483 -9.69 3.90 -16.60
CA SER A 483 -10.45 4.86 -17.39
C SER A 483 -11.02 4.28 -18.70
N PHE A 484 -10.51 3.12 -19.15
CA PHE A 484 -11.06 2.39 -20.31
C PHE A 484 -12.17 1.42 -19.91
N LEU A 485 -12.36 1.15 -18.62
CA LEU A 485 -13.26 0.09 -18.17
C LEU A 485 -14.66 0.61 -17.88
N ARG A 486 -15.65 -0.23 -18.19
CA ARG A 486 -16.99 -0.03 -17.70
C ARG A 486 -17.05 -0.24 -16.18
N PRO A 487 -17.96 0.43 -15.46
CA PRO A 487 -18.05 0.37 -14.00
C PRO A 487 -18.18 -1.05 -13.42
N GLU A 488 -18.83 -1.96 -14.16
CA GLU A 488 -19.01 -3.37 -13.75
C GLU A 488 -17.83 -4.27 -14.07
N THR A 489 -16.90 -3.83 -14.95
CA THR A 489 -15.75 -4.63 -15.36
C THR A 489 -14.71 -4.72 -14.25
N LYS A 490 -14.38 -5.94 -13.84
CA LYS A 490 -13.38 -6.23 -12.81
C LYS A 490 -11.96 -6.16 -13.35
N MET A 491 -11.01 -5.92 -12.45
CA MET A 491 -9.60 -5.89 -12.81
C MET A 491 -8.79 -6.92 -12.04
N VAL A 492 -7.98 -7.68 -12.77
CA VAL A 492 -6.89 -8.51 -12.23
C VAL A 492 -5.58 -7.79 -12.45
N CYS A 493 -4.81 -7.52 -11.41
CA CYS A 493 -3.45 -7.01 -11.52
C CYS A 493 -2.43 -8.15 -11.39
N MET A 494 -1.52 -8.22 -12.38
CA MET A 494 -0.46 -9.24 -12.41
C MET A 494 0.71 -8.79 -11.54
N ILE A 495 1.01 -9.54 -10.48
CA ILE A 495 2.11 -9.26 -9.54
C ILE A 495 3.09 -10.44 -9.42
N LYS A 496 3.09 -11.32 -10.41
CA LYS A 496 4.03 -12.43 -10.53
C LYS A 496 5.48 -11.97 -10.72
N ALA A 497 6.43 -12.86 -10.49
CA ALA A 497 7.87 -12.58 -10.58
C ALA A 497 8.27 -11.36 -9.74
N ASP A 498 7.87 -11.37 -8.46
CA ASP A 498 8.09 -10.29 -7.49
C ASP A 498 7.59 -8.92 -8.03
N ALA A 499 6.36 -8.91 -8.55
CA ALA A 499 5.76 -7.74 -9.21
C ALA A 499 6.66 -7.18 -10.32
N TYR A 500 7.09 -8.05 -11.24
CA TYR A 500 8.02 -7.71 -12.33
C TYR A 500 9.34 -7.10 -11.79
N GLY A 501 9.82 -7.62 -10.66
CA GLY A 501 11.03 -7.14 -10.00
C GLY A 501 10.86 -5.92 -9.10
N ALA A 502 9.67 -5.31 -9.05
CA ALA A 502 9.42 -4.10 -8.26
C ALA A 502 9.13 -4.38 -6.77
N GLY A 503 8.96 -5.65 -6.37
CA GLY A 503 8.61 -6.03 -5.00
C GLY A 503 7.11 -6.26 -4.80
N ALA A 504 6.70 -7.53 -4.75
CA ALA A 504 5.30 -7.94 -4.79
C ALA A 504 4.49 -7.45 -3.58
N ILE A 505 5.07 -7.42 -2.38
CA ILE A 505 4.35 -7.12 -1.14
C ILE A 505 3.86 -5.67 -1.12
N GLU A 506 4.74 -4.70 -1.38
CA GLU A 506 4.39 -3.27 -1.32
C GLU A 506 3.45 -2.88 -2.48
N ILE A 507 3.68 -3.43 -3.67
CA ILE A 507 2.75 -3.26 -4.80
C ILE A 507 1.37 -3.85 -4.46
N ALA A 508 1.30 -5.06 -3.90
CA ALA A 508 0.03 -5.69 -3.53
C ALA A 508 -0.71 -4.90 -2.43
N LYS A 509 -0.01 -4.37 -1.42
CA LYS A 509 -0.58 -3.49 -0.40
C LYS A 509 -1.19 -2.24 -1.04
N THR A 510 -0.45 -1.59 -1.93
CA THR A 510 -0.93 -0.43 -2.68
C THR A 510 -2.19 -0.78 -3.48
N LEU A 511 -2.17 -1.85 -4.26
CA LEU A 511 -3.32 -2.30 -5.04
C LEU A 511 -4.52 -2.67 -4.16
N GLN A 512 -4.27 -3.20 -2.95
CA GLN A 512 -5.30 -3.48 -1.96
C GLN A 512 -5.96 -2.21 -1.45
N ASP A 513 -5.19 -1.20 -1.11
CA ASP A 513 -5.70 0.10 -0.66
C ASP A 513 -6.55 0.77 -1.76
N TYR A 514 -6.18 0.55 -3.03
CA TYR A 514 -6.91 1.03 -4.20
C TYR A 514 -7.96 0.03 -4.73
N ARG A 515 -8.39 -0.95 -3.91
CA ARG A 515 -9.53 -1.86 -4.14
C ARG A 515 -9.50 -2.59 -5.49
N VAL A 516 -8.35 -3.11 -5.88
CA VAL A 516 -8.27 -4.00 -7.04
C VAL A 516 -9.04 -5.29 -6.73
N ASP A 517 -9.80 -5.82 -7.71
CA ASP A 517 -10.67 -6.98 -7.47
C ASP A 517 -9.89 -8.27 -7.27
N TYR A 518 -8.86 -8.49 -8.07
CA TYR A 518 -8.02 -9.69 -8.08
C TYR A 518 -6.55 -9.35 -8.24
N LEU A 519 -5.71 -10.14 -7.60
CA LEU A 519 -4.28 -10.21 -7.89
C LEU A 519 -3.99 -11.53 -8.59
N ALA A 520 -2.95 -11.59 -9.43
CA ALA A 520 -2.52 -12.83 -10.04
C ALA A 520 -1.01 -13.03 -9.92
N VAL A 521 -0.63 -14.20 -9.45
CA VAL A 521 0.74 -14.67 -9.26
C VAL A 521 1.04 -15.84 -10.17
N ALA A 522 2.32 -16.19 -10.37
CA ALA A 522 2.69 -17.33 -11.20
C ALA A 522 2.53 -18.65 -10.44
N VAL A 523 3.02 -18.75 -9.22
CA VAL A 523 3.11 -19.97 -8.41
C VAL A 523 2.49 -19.77 -7.02
N ALA A 524 2.19 -20.88 -6.33
CA ALA A 524 1.54 -20.84 -5.02
C ALA A 524 2.38 -20.09 -3.95
N ASP A 525 3.71 -20.24 -3.97
CA ASP A 525 4.60 -19.61 -2.98
C ASP A 525 4.53 -18.08 -3.01
N GLU A 526 4.40 -17.48 -4.19
CA GLU A 526 4.16 -16.03 -4.32
C GLU A 526 2.84 -15.63 -3.64
N GLY A 527 1.79 -16.43 -3.83
CA GLY A 527 0.49 -16.20 -3.18
C GLY A 527 0.55 -16.35 -1.67
N VAL A 528 1.30 -17.33 -1.16
CA VAL A 528 1.55 -17.53 0.27
C VAL A 528 2.25 -16.32 0.88
N ALA A 529 3.32 -15.82 0.26
CA ALA A 529 4.04 -14.64 0.72
C ALA A 529 3.11 -13.41 0.83
N LEU A 530 2.22 -13.22 -0.13
CA LEU A 530 1.21 -12.16 -0.09
C LEU A 530 0.20 -12.34 1.05
N ARG A 531 -0.29 -13.56 1.26
CA ARG A 531 -1.21 -13.86 2.38
C ARG A 531 -0.55 -13.61 3.73
N GLN A 532 0.70 -14.04 3.89
CA GLN A 532 1.49 -13.78 5.10
C GLN A 532 1.70 -12.27 5.33
N ALA A 533 1.90 -11.50 4.25
CA ALA A 533 1.97 -10.03 4.31
C ALA A 533 0.61 -9.34 4.53
N GLY A 534 -0.49 -10.10 4.71
CA GLY A 534 -1.82 -9.56 5.05
C GLY A 534 -2.68 -9.16 3.87
N ILE A 535 -2.37 -9.60 2.67
CA ILE A 535 -3.19 -9.37 1.49
C ILE A 535 -4.46 -10.23 1.56
N THR A 536 -5.62 -9.61 1.41
CA THR A 536 -6.95 -10.26 1.56
C THR A 536 -7.73 -10.38 0.26
N GLN A 537 -7.30 -9.73 -0.84
CA GLN A 537 -7.92 -9.88 -2.15
C GLN A 537 -7.88 -11.33 -2.63
N ASN A 538 -8.76 -11.65 -3.58
CA ASN A 538 -8.67 -12.92 -4.29
C ASN A 538 -7.35 -12.98 -5.08
N ILE A 539 -6.64 -14.09 -4.96
CA ILE A 539 -5.35 -14.30 -5.63
C ILE A 539 -5.48 -15.48 -6.57
N ILE A 540 -5.24 -15.23 -7.86
CA ILE A 540 -5.23 -16.26 -8.89
C ILE A 540 -3.81 -16.80 -9.04
N VAL A 541 -3.65 -18.12 -9.00
CA VAL A 541 -2.38 -18.80 -9.28
C VAL A 541 -2.41 -19.32 -10.71
N MET A 542 -1.54 -18.76 -11.59
CA MET A 542 -1.56 -19.00 -13.03
C MET A 542 -0.94 -20.34 -13.43
N ASN A 543 0.00 -20.86 -12.65
CA ASN A 543 0.68 -22.14 -12.90
C ASN A 543 0.65 -23.00 -11.63
N PRO A 544 -0.53 -23.49 -11.19
CA PRO A 544 -0.61 -24.29 -9.98
C PRO A 544 0.04 -25.67 -10.21
N GLU A 545 0.90 -26.04 -9.28
CA GLU A 545 1.48 -27.36 -9.23
C GLU A 545 0.58 -28.33 -8.46
N MET A 546 0.53 -29.62 -8.86
CA MET A 546 -0.30 -30.62 -8.17
C MET A 546 0.16 -30.89 -6.73
N SER A 547 1.44 -30.66 -6.43
CA SER A 547 2.02 -30.74 -5.08
C SER A 547 1.55 -29.61 -4.16
N SER A 548 1.09 -28.50 -4.73
CA SER A 548 0.70 -27.29 -3.98
C SER A 548 -0.79 -27.22 -3.62
N PHE A 549 -1.62 -28.21 -3.96
CA PHE A 549 -3.08 -28.12 -3.74
C PHE A 549 -3.45 -27.87 -2.28
N LYS A 550 -2.78 -28.56 -1.33
CA LYS A 550 -3.01 -28.27 0.09
C LYS A 550 -2.70 -26.81 0.44
N THR A 551 -1.61 -26.29 -0.07
CA THR A 551 -1.21 -24.88 0.11
C THR A 551 -2.24 -23.94 -0.49
N LEU A 552 -2.78 -24.24 -1.69
CA LEU A 552 -3.85 -23.43 -2.29
C LEU A 552 -5.06 -23.34 -1.36
N PHE A 553 -5.47 -24.46 -0.76
CA PHE A 553 -6.62 -24.50 0.16
C PHE A 553 -6.33 -23.78 1.48
N ASP A 554 -5.18 -24.05 2.09
CA ASP A 554 -4.79 -23.45 3.39
C ASP A 554 -4.68 -21.92 3.31
N TYR A 555 -4.26 -21.38 2.16
CA TYR A 555 -4.04 -19.94 1.94
C TYR A 555 -5.11 -19.26 1.07
N GLU A 556 -6.24 -19.93 0.82
CA GLU A 556 -7.34 -19.38 0.00
C GLU A 556 -6.86 -18.82 -1.36
N LEU A 557 -6.08 -19.62 -2.11
CA LEU A 557 -5.59 -19.27 -3.44
C LEU A 557 -6.42 -19.95 -4.53
N GLU A 558 -6.80 -19.19 -5.56
CA GLU A 558 -7.71 -19.64 -6.62
C GLU A 558 -6.89 -20.13 -7.84
N PRO A 559 -6.83 -21.43 -8.16
CA PRO A 559 -6.00 -21.94 -9.24
C PRO A 559 -6.57 -21.73 -10.64
N GLU A 560 -5.69 -21.44 -11.62
CA GLU A 560 -5.94 -21.64 -13.04
C GLU A 560 -6.06 -23.14 -13.32
N VAL A 561 -7.02 -23.54 -14.17
CA VAL A 561 -7.19 -24.92 -14.63
C VAL A 561 -7.19 -24.95 -16.15
N TYR A 562 -6.22 -25.67 -16.71
CA TYR A 562 -5.93 -25.68 -18.14
C TYR A 562 -5.92 -27.08 -18.78
N SER A 563 -6.16 -28.15 -18.01
CA SER A 563 -6.20 -29.52 -18.51
C SER A 563 -7.05 -30.42 -17.63
N PHE A 564 -7.57 -31.51 -18.21
CA PHE A 564 -8.34 -32.49 -17.46
C PHE A 564 -7.53 -33.20 -16.38
N ARG A 565 -6.24 -33.46 -16.63
CA ARG A 565 -5.31 -34.01 -15.62
C ARG A 565 -5.26 -33.15 -14.36
N LEU A 566 -5.11 -31.83 -14.54
CA LEU A 566 -5.06 -30.89 -13.42
C LEU A 566 -6.42 -30.79 -12.73
N LEU A 567 -7.52 -30.70 -13.49
CA LEU A 567 -8.89 -30.66 -12.98
C LEU A 567 -9.20 -31.86 -12.10
N ASP A 568 -8.97 -33.06 -12.62
CA ASP A 568 -9.29 -34.31 -11.92
C ASP A 568 -8.44 -34.48 -10.65
N ALA A 569 -7.17 -34.07 -10.70
CA ALA A 569 -6.29 -34.10 -9.54
C ALA A 569 -6.76 -33.12 -8.45
N LEU A 570 -7.14 -31.90 -8.85
CA LEU A 570 -7.67 -30.87 -7.93
C LEU A 570 -9.00 -31.31 -7.28
N ILE A 571 -9.92 -31.87 -8.07
CA ILE A 571 -11.19 -32.40 -7.57
C ILE A 571 -10.94 -33.50 -6.53
N ARG A 572 -9.99 -34.43 -6.79
CA ARG A 572 -9.64 -35.49 -5.83
C ARG A 572 -9.04 -34.90 -4.55
N ALA A 573 -8.15 -33.93 -4.67
CA ALA A 573 -7.52 -33.28 -3.51
C ALA A 573 -8.54 -32.52 -2.66
N ALA A 574 -9.44 -31.76 -3.29
CA ALA A 574 -10.50 -31.04 -2.60
C ALA A 574 -11.46 -31.99 -1.86
N ARG A 575 -11.89 -33.07 -2.53
CA ARG A 575 -12.75 -34.10 -1.92
C ARG A 575 -12.09 -34.78 -0.72
N ALA A 576 -10.79 -35.07 -0.79
CA ALA A 576 -10.05 -35.69 0.29
C ALA A 576 -9.97 -34.80 1.55
N GLN A 577 -10.15 -33.50 1.40
CA GLN A 577 -10.21 -32.51 2.49
C GLN A 577 -11.65 -32.07 2.84
N GLY A 578 -12.67 -32.69 2.23
CA GLY A 578 -14.07 -32.32 2.45
C GLY A 578 -14.47 -30.97 1.89
N ILE A 579 -13.69 -30.41 0.96
CA ILE A 579 -13.90 -29.08 0.38
C ILE A 579 -14.97 -29.17 -0.71
N THR A 580 -15.89 -28.20 -0.72
CA THR A 580 -16.92 -28.02 -1.75
C THR A 580 -16.92 -26.60 -2.29
N GLY A 581 -17.21 -26.44 -3.59
CA GLY A 581 -17.34 -25.14 -4.23
C GLY A 581 -16.04 -24.31 -4.29
N TRP A 582 -14.87 -24.96 -4.32
CA TRP A 582 -13.62 -24.24 -4.44
C TRP A 582 -13.53 -23.49 -5.78
N PRO A 583 -13.25 -22.16 -5.77
CA PRO A 583 -13.23 -21.36 -7.01
C PRO A 583 -12.03 -21.74 -7.88
N ILE A 584 -12.30 -21.92 -9.18
CA ILE A 584 -11.27 -22.15 -10.20
C ILE A 584 -11.44 -21.22 -11.38
N HIS A 585 -10.32 -20.96 -12.09
CA HIS A 585 -10.27 -20.13 -13.28
C HIS A 585 -9.92 -20.99 -14.49
N ILE A 586 -10.89 -21.18 -15.38
CA ILE A 586 -10.75 -22.07 -16.55
C ILE A 586 -10.02 -21.33 -17.66
N LYS A 587 -8.94 -21.90 -18.15
CA LYS A 587 -8.22 -21.36 -19.30
C LYS A 587 -8.54 -22.11 -20.58
N LEU A 588 -8.90 -21.35 -21.62
CA LEU A 588 -9.13 -21.84 -22.97
C LEU A 588 -7.97 -21.46 -23.88
N ASP A 589 -7.60 -22.36 -24.78
CA ASP A 589 -6.64 -22.06 -25.85
C ASP A 589 -7.40 -21.72 -27.14
N THR A 590 -7.26 -20.47 -27.56
CA THR A 590 -7.87 -19.93 -28.77
C THR A 590 -6.85 -19.56 -29.84
N GLY A 591 -5.63 -20.12 -29.74
CA GLY A 591 -4.58 -19.91 -30.73
C GLY A 591 -3.23 -19.46 -30.20
N MET A 592 -3.04 -19.40 -28.85
CA MET A 592 -1.74 -19.14 -28.27
C MET A 592 -0.89 -20.41 -28.14
N HIS A 593 -1.50 -21.56 -28.06
CA HIS A 593 -0.88 -22.89 -27.97
C HIS A 593 0.15 -23.04 -26.83
N ARG A 594 -0.16 -22.40 -25.68
CA ARG A 594 0.69 -22.47 -24.48
C ARG A 594 0.09 -23.36 -23.40
N LEU A 595 -1.09 -23.03 -22.91
CA LEU A 595 -1.89 -23.77 -21.93
C LEU A 595 -3.37 -23.47 -22.19
N GLY A 596 -4.28 -24.41 -21.92
CA GLY A 596 -5.72 -24.22 -22.01
C GLY A 596 -6.43 -25.42 -22.62
N PHE A 597 -7.73 -25.51 -22.38
CA PHE A 597 -8.59 -26.48 -23.07
C PHE A 597 -8.78 -26.07 -24.52
N ASN A 598 -8.70 -27.02 -25.44
CA ASN A 598 -8.84 -26.78 -26.87
C ASN A 598 -10.24 -26.28 -27.24
N VAL A 599 -10.26 -25.22 -28.02
CA VAL A 599 -11.46 -24.65 -28.64
C VAL A 599 -11.23 -24.69 -30.14
N SER A 600 -11.75 -25.72 -30.80
CA SER A 600 -11.70 -25.82 -32.26
C SER A 600 -13.03 -25.44 -32.88
N ASP A 601 -12.96 -24.88 -34.06
CA ASP A 601 -14.15 -24.63 -34.90
C ASP A 601 -14.42 -25.87 -35.75
N ASP A 602 -15.49 -26.59 -35.46
CA ASP A 602 -15.91 -27.77 -36.23
C ASP A 602 -16.20 -27.43 -37.69
N SER A 603 -16.41 -26.15 -38.03
CA SER A 603 -16.63 -25.67 -39.40
C SER A 603 -15.36 -25.57 -40.26
N ALA A 604 -14.17 -25.48 -39.63
CA ALA A 604 -12.88 -25.38 -40.34
C ALA A 604 -12.34 -26.76 -40.79
N ILE A 605 -12.83 -27.84 -40.23
CA ILE A 605 -12.38 -29.21 -40.54
C ILE A 605 -12.83 -29.67 -41.93
N SER A 606 -13.89 -29.06 -42.49
CA SER A 606 -14.41 -29.42 -43.83
C SER A 606 -13.65 -28.83 -45.03
N GLN A 607 -12.66 -27.95 -44.81
CA GLN A 607 -11.94 -27.27 -45.93
C GLN A 607 -10.46 -27.67 -46.08
N SER A 608 -9.87 -28.52 -45.24
CA SER A 608 -8.47 -28.93 -45.27
C SER A 608 -8.17 -30.29 -45.88
N ASP A 609 -9.09 -30.89 -46.64
CA ASP A 609 -8.89 -32.22 -47.27
C ASP A 609 -7.93 -32.26 -48.46
N ASN A 610 -7.11 -31.21 -48.69
CA ASN A 610 -6.12 -31.15 -49.73
C ASN A 610 -4.67 -30.91 -49.28
N CYS A 611 -4.23 -31.66 -48.25
CA CYS A 611 -2.78 -31.73 -47.96
C CYS A 611 -2.30 -33.18 -48.19
N SER A 612 -1.38 -33.36 -49.09
CA SER A 612 -0.84 -34.59 -49.63
C SER A 612 -0.42 -35.62 -48.56
N ALA A 613 -0.79 -36.86 -48.84
CA ALA A 613 -0.66 -38.05 -47.99
C ALA A 613 0.80 -38.53 -47.77
N GLN A 614 1.68 -37.73 -47.23
CA GLN A 614 3.10 -38.13 -47.05
C GLN A 614 3.71 -37.92 -45.68
N CYS A 615 2.91 -37.52 -44.67
CA CYS A 615 3.36 -37.44 -43.26
C CYS A 615 2.41 -38.21 -42.34
N LYS A 616 2.33 -39.54 -42.57
CA LYS A 616 1.65 -40.44 -41.61
C LYS A 616 2.66 -41.04 -40.64
N GLY A 617 2.98 -40.31 -39.60
CA GLY A 617 3.49 -40.84 -38.34
C GLY A 617 2.59 -40.32 -37.23
N ASP A 618 2.31 -41.11 -36.24
CA ASP A 618 1.31 -41.10 -35.15
C ASP A 618 0.94 -39.76 -34.45
N ILE A 619 0.86 -38.64 -35.15
CA ILE A 619 0.43 -37.35 -34.66
C ILE A 619 -0.65 -36.79 -35.60
N ALA A 620 -1.86 -37.32 -35.55
CA ALA A 620 -2.99 -36.67 -36.22
C ALA A 620 -4.35 -37.20 -35.73
N GLN A 621 -4.71 -36.79 -34.51
CA GLN A 621 -6.12 -36.49 -34.23
C GLN A 621 -6.23 -34.97 -34.21
N SER A 622 -7.06 -34.41 -35.09
CA SER A 622 -7.46 -33.00 -35.03
C SER A 622 -7.84 -32.65 -33.59
N PRO A 623 -7.42 -31.51 -33.06
CA PRO A 623 -7.73 -31.17 -31.68
C PRO A 623 -9.25 -31.16 -31.51
N LYS A 624 -9.78 -32.14 -30.76
CA LYS A 624 -11.22 -32.23 -30.43
C LYS A 624 -11.57 -30.99 -29.56
N ASN A 625 -12.76 -30.43 -29.81
CA ASN A 625 -13.34 -29.44 -28.92
C ASN A 625 -13.58 -30.06 -27.53
N GLU A 626 -12.87 -29.58 -26.51
CA GLU A 626 -12.90 -30.15 -25.15
C GLU A 626 -13.99 -29.55 -24.26
N ILE A 627 -14.77 -28.57 -24.75
CA ILE A 627 -15.72 -27.79 -23.92
C ILE A 627 -16.87 -28.68 -23.41
N ALA A 628 -17.42 -29.56 -24.23
CA ALA A 628 -18.51 -30.47 -23.81
C ALA A 628 -18.05 -31.44 -22.71
N GLU A 629 -16.86 -32.00 -22.83
CA GLU A 629 -16.28 -32.87 -21.80
C GLU A 629 -15.98 -32.10 -20.51
N LEU A 630 -15.44 -30.88 -20.62
CA LEU A 630 -15.18 -29.98 -19.49
C LEU A 630 -16.48 -29.69 -18.71
N ILE A 631 -17.55 -29.33 -19.43
CA ILE A 631 -18.87 -29.08 -18.82
C ILE A 631 -19.37 -30.33 -18.10
N SER A 632 -19.32 -31.49 -18.76
CA SER A 632 -19.75 -32.75 -18.16
C SER A 632 -19.00 -33.05 -16.86
N ARG A 633 -17.67 -32.93 -16.85
CA ARG A 633 -16.85 -33.18 -15.65
C ARG A 633 -17.17 -32.20 -14.50
N LEU A 634 -17.38 -30.94 -14.81
CA LEU A 634 -17.69 -29.91 -13.82
C LEU A 634 -19.09 -30.07 -13.23
N GLN A 635 -20.10 -30.52 -14.03
CA GLN A 635 -21.47 -30.73 -13.55
C GLN A 635 -21.62 -31.96 -12.64
N HIS A 636 -20.76 -32.98 -12.79
CA HIS A 636 -20.84 -34.24 -12.04
C HIS A 636 -20.00 -34.22 -10.74
N GLN A 637 -19.69 -33.06 -10.21
CA GLN A 637 -18.95 -32.88 -8.96
C GLN A 637 -19.35 -31.60 -8.24
N GLN A 638 -19.00 -31.51 -6.94
CA GLN A 638 -19.28 -30.36 -6.07
C GLN A 638 -18.02 -29.78 -5.43
N ALA A 639 -16.84 -30.37 -5.66
CA ALA A 639 -15.59 -29.99 -5.01
C ALA A 639 -15.09 -28.62 -5.50
N VAL A 640 -15.24 -28.34 -6.80
CA VAL A 640 -14.79 -27.08 -7.41
C VAL A 640 -15.93 -26.39 -8.16
N ILE A 641 -15.82 -25.06 -8.29
CA ILE A 641 -16.80 -24.23 -9.01
C ILE A 641 -16.08 -23.29 -9.99
N PRO A 642 -16.47 -23.24 -11.29
CA PRO A 642 -15.89 -22.29 -12.22
C PRO A 642 -16.25 -20.86 -11.85
N ARG A 643 -15.25 -20.11 -11.36
CA ARG A 643 -15.37 -18.69 -11.00
C ARG A 643 -15.23 -17.81 -12.24
N SER A 644 -14.28 -18.14 -13.10
CA SER A 644 -14.06 -17.43 -14.36
C SER A 644 -13.61 -18.37 -15.46
N VAL A 645 -13.75 -17.90 -16.70
CA VAL A 645 -13.20 -18.50 -17.91
C VAL A 645 -12.46 -17.45 -18.71
N PHE A 646 -11.29 -17.79 -19.22
CA PHE A 646 -10.46 -16.82 -19.95
C PHE A 646 -9.58 -17.45 -21.03
N THR A 647 -9.13 -16.61 -21.92
CA THR A 647 -8.04 -16.88 -22.86
C THR A 647 -7.04 -15.72 -22.88
N HIS A 648 -6.05 -15.75 -23.75
CA HIS A 648 -5.01 -14.71 -23.82
C HIS A 648 -4.81 -14.25 -25.25
N PHE A 649 -4.94 -12.96 -25.50
CA PHE A 649 -4.58 -12.38 -26.79
C PHE A 649 -3.10 -12.57 -27.09
N VAL A 650 -2.78 -12.94 -28.33
CA VAL A 650 -1.43 -13.17 -28.83
C VAL A 650 -0.80 -11.89 -29.36
N GLY A 651 -1.57 -11.10 -30.09
CA GLY A 651 -1.09 -9.92 -30.82
C GLY A 651 -1.95 -8.68 -30.60
N SER A 652 -2.42 -8.43 -29.37
CA SER A 652 -3.18 -7.21 -29.05
C SER A 652 -2.35 -5.93 -28.98
N ASP A 653 -1.04 -6.04 -29.09
CA ASP A 653 -0.06 -4.95 -29.05
C ASP A 653 0.24 -4.33 -30.43
N SER A 654 -0.30 -4.91 -31.53
CA SER A 654 -0.12 -4.42 -32.90
C SER A 654 -1.38 -4.58 -33.73
N ASP A 655 -1.71 -3.58 -34.53
CA ASP A 655 -2.81 -3.57 -35.49
C ASP A 655 -2.67 -4.68 -36.57
N ASP A 656 -1.44 -5.11 -36.84
CA ASP A 656 -1.14 -6.18 -37.82
C ASP A 656 -1.85 -7.50 -37.47
N PHE A 657 -2.20 -7.70 -36.18
CA PHE A 657 -2.83 -8.93 -35.70
C PHE A 657 -4.31 -8.79 -35.39
N ASP A 658 -4.96 -7.71 -35.79
CA ASP A 658 -6.38 -7.45 -35.49
C ASP A 658 -7.30 -8.55 -35.96
N ARG A 659 -7.07 -9.05 -37.18
CA ARG A 659 -7.85 -10.18 -37.72
C ARG A 659 -7.69 -11.46 -36.91
N PHE A 660 -6.47 -11.73 -36.45
CA PHE A 660 -6.19 -12.88 -35.60
C PHE A 660 -6.83 -12.71 -34.22
N SER A 661 -6.69 -11.53 -33.63
CA SER A 661 -7.30 -11.19 -32.33
C SER A 661 -8.83 -11.24 -32.39
N ALA A 662 -9.45 -10.82 -33.50
CA ALA A 662 -10.88 -10.96 -33.72
C ALA A 662 -11.30 -12.45 -33.74
N ARG A 663 -10.54 -13.29 -34.43
CA ARG A 663 -10.79 -14.74 -34.46
C ARG A 663 -10.63 -15.39 -33.08
N GLN A 664 -9.60 -15.00 -32.30
CA GLN A 664 -9.45 -15.48 -30.91
C GLN A 664 -10.66 -15.10 -30.06
N TYR A 665 -11.19 -13.88 -30.23
CA TYR A 665 -12.37 -13.42 -29.52
C TYR A 665 -13.61 -14.22 -29.88
N GLU A 666 -13.88 -14.48 -31.17
CA GLU A 666 -15.02 -15.27 -31.65
C GLU A 666 -15.02 -16.68 -31.06
N LEU A 667 -13.88 -17.38 -31.11
CA LEU A 667 -13.72 -18.71 -30.53
C LEU A 667 -13.97 -18.70 -29.02
N PHE A 668 -13.40 -17.72 -28.34
CA PHE A 668 -13.59 -17.54 -26.91
C PHE A 668 -15.04 -17.22 -26.53
N ASP A 669 -15.67 -16.31 -27.25
CA ASP A 669 -17.07 -15.91 -26.98
C ASP A 669 -18.01 -17.10 -27.13
N ALA A 670 -17.89 -17.87 -28.18
CA ALA A 670 -18.70 -19.06 -28.42
C ALA A 670 -18.52 -20.11 -27.29
N ALA A 671 -17.29 -20.48 -26.98
CA ALA A 671 -16.98 -21.49 -25.97
C ALA A 671 -17.37 -21.04 -24.54
N SER A 672 -17.07 -19.78 -24.20
CA SER A 672 -17.40 -19.25 -22.88
C SER A 672 -18.90 -19.07 -22.66
N ARG A 673 -19.69 -18.75 -23.70
CA ARG A 673 -21.17 -18.73 -23.63
C ARG A 673 -21.73 -20.16 -23.45
N GLN A 674 -21.17 -21.14 -24.15
CA GLN A 674 -21.56 -22.56 -23.97
C GLN A 674 -21.31 -23.03 -22.53
N LEU A 675 -20.15 -22.67 -21.97
CA LEU A 675 -19.82 -22.94 -20.57
C LEU A 675 -20.81 -22.24 -19.62
N GLN A 676 -21.07 -20.92 -19.81
CA GLN A 676 -22.01 -20.17 -18.97
C GLN A 676 -23.43 -20.75 -19.02
N ALA A 677 -23.90 -21.21 -20.17
CA ALA A 677 -25.24 -21.81 -20.32
C ALA A 677 -25.43 -23.13 -19.53
N ALA A 678 -24.32 -23.80 -19.20
CA ALA A 678 -24.36 -25.05 -18.44
C ALA A 678 -24.44 -24.83 -16.91
N PHE A 679 -24.34 -23.61 -16.42
CA PHE A 679 -24.29 -23.29 -14.98
C PHE A 679 -25.23 -22.13 -14.66
N SER A 680 -25.91 -22.21 -13.51
CA SER A 680 -26.85 -21.17 -13.03
C SER A 680 -26.16 -19.95 -12.41
N HIS A 681 -24.91 -20.10 -11.92
CA HIS A 681 -24.15 -18.98 -11.36
C HIS A 681 -23.37 -18.25 -12.45
N LYS A 682 -23.04 -17.00 -12.21
CA LYS A 682 -22.26 -16.17 -13.13
C LYS A 682 -20.80 -16.64 -13.17
N ILE A 683 -20.30 -16.98 -14.35
CA ILE A 683 -18.90 -17.24 -14.66
C ILE A 683 -18.31 -15.98 -15.29
N LEU A 684 -17.28 -15.39 -14.66
CA LEU A 684 -16.64 -14.18 -15.17
C LEU A 684 -15.81 -14.47 -16.41
N ARG A 685 -16.04 -13.74 -17.48
CA ARG A 685 -15.38 -13.94 -18.79
C ARG A 685 -14.32 -12.87 -18.98
N HIS A 686 -13.09 -13.25 -19.38
CA HIS A 686 -12.03 -12.28 -19.63
C HIS A 686 -11.03 -12.72 -20.71
N ILE A 687 -10.62 -11.76 -21.54
CA ILE A 687 -9.66 -11.98 -22.62
C ILE A 687 -8.56 -10.90 -22.66
N CYS A 688 -8.89 -9.62 -22.41
CA CYS A 688 -7.97 -8.51 -22.53
C CYS A 688 -6.79 -8.62 -21.55
N ASN A 689 -5.57 -8.51 -22.08
CA ASN A 689 -4.33 -8.19 -21.37
C ASN A 689 -4.11 -6.66 -21.37
N SER A 690 -2.97 -6.14 -20.93
CA SER A 690 -2.71 -4.68 -20.88
C SER A 690 -2.97 -4.00 -22.22
N ALA A 691 -2.42 -4.52 -23.32
CA ALA A 691 -2.64 -3.97 -24.67
C ALA A 691 -4.12 -4.07 -25.09
N GLY A 692 -4.75 -5.22 -24.84
CA GLY A 692 -6.15 -5.42 -25.20
C GLY A 692 -7.14 -4.53 -24.44
N ILE A 693 -6.77 -4.00 -23.26
CA ILE A 693 -7.59 -3.02 -22.53
C ILE A 693 -7.70 -1.72 -23.34
N GLU A 694 -6.62 -1.26 -23.92
CA GLU A 694 -6.55 -0.02 -24.70
C GLU A 694 -7.02 -0.22 -26.13
N HIS A 695 -6.59 -1.32 -26.77
CA HIS A 695 -6.81 -1.59 -28.18
C HIS A 695 -8.24 -2.08 -28.49
N PHE A 696 -8.83 -2.87 -27.58
CA PHE A 696 -10.16 -3.49 -27.77
C PHE A 696 -11.09 -3.18 -26.59
N PRO A 697 -11.40 -1.91 -26.30
CA PRO A 697 -12.22 -1.54 -25.14
C PRO A 697 -13.62 -2.17 -25.15
N GLU A 698 -14.17 -2.52 -26.33
CA GLU A 698 -15.44 -3.23 -26.49
C GLU A 698 -15.39 -4.72 -26.05
N ARG A 699 -14.17 -5.30 -25.97
CA ARG A 699 -13.94 -6.73 -25.63
C ARG A 699 -13.52 -6.95 -24.17
N GLN A 700 -13.67 -5.98 -23.30
CA GLN A 700 -13.29 -6.07 -21.87
C GLN A 700 -14.11 -7.11 -21.08
N LEU A 701 -15.31 -7.47 -21.57
CA LEU A 701 -16.23 -8.44 -20.97
C LEU A 701 -16.50 -8.17 -19.47
N ASP A 702 -16.39 -9.20 -18.61
CA ASP A 702 -16.66 -9.08 -17.17
C ASP A 702 -15.39 -8.73 -16.38
N MET A 703 -14.19 -8.96 -16.95
CA MET A 703 -12.93 -8.76 -16.25
C MET A 703 -11.77 -8.57 -17.25
N VAL A 704 -10.75 -7.81 -16.83
CA VAL A 704 -9.51 -7.60 -17.61
C VAL A 704 -8.28 -7.95 -16.78
N ARG A 705 -7.13 -8.15 -17.44
CA ARG A 705 -5.86 -8.48 -16.77
C ARG A 705 -4.80 -7.44 -17.09
N LEU A 706 -4.51 -6.57 -16.12
CA LEU A 706 -3.47 -5.57 -16.23
C LEU A 706 -2.11 -6.16 -15.80
N GLY A 707 -1.16 -6.15 -16.69
CA GLY A 707 0.21 -6.63 -16.49
C GLY A 707 1.22 -5.49 -16.63
N ILE A 708 1.97 -5.50 -17.74
CA ILE A 708 3.14 -4.61 -17.94
C ILE A 708 2.79 -3.12 -17.91
N GLY A 709 1.58 -2.76 -18.35
CA GLY A 709 1.11 -1.38 -18.30
C GLY A 709 1.06 -0.81 -16.89
N LEU A 710 0.80 -1.65 -15.87
CA LEU A 710 0.85 -1.25 -14.47
C LEU A 710 2.24 -0.76 -14.06
N TYR A 711 3.29 -1.32 -14.66
CA TYR A 711 4.70 -1.02 -14.36
C TYR A 711 5.30 0.09 -15.23
N GLY A 712 4.46 0.77 -16.01
CA GLY A 712 4.86 1.94 -16.77
C GLY A 712 5.57 1.64 -18.08
N VAL A 713 5.27 0.49 -18.68
CA VAL A 713 5.67 0.19 -20.06
C VAL A 713 4.44 0.24 -20.95
N GLU A 714 4.49 1.08 -21.97
CA GLU A 714 3.41 1.25 -22.94
C GLU A 714 3.09 -0.08 -23.63
N PRO A 715 1.91 -0.66 -23.41
CA PRO A 715 1.58 -1.96 -23.98
C PRO A 715 1.06 -1.86 -25.42
N TYR A 716 0.60 -0.67 -25.83
CA TYR A 716 0.07 -0.39 -27.16
C TYR A 716 0.55 0.97 -27.65
N LEU A 717 1.19 1.00 -28.83
CA LEU A 717 1.96 2.16 -29.31
C LEU A 717 1.12 3.40 -29.64
N SER A 718 -0.20 3.27 -29.84
CA SER A 718 -1.08 4.40 -30.16
C SER A 718 -1.31 5.37 -28.99
N ASN A 719 -1.01 4.96 -27.76
CA ASN A 719 -1.24 5.73 -26.55
C ASN A 719 0.05 6.19 -25.84
N LYS A 720 1.12 6.43 -26.58
CA LYS A 720 2.44 6.83 -26.04
C LYS A 720 2.37 8.00 -25.06
N GLY A 721 3.13 7.88 -23.95
CA GLY A 721 3.29 8.91 -22.94
C GLY A 721 2.13 9.01 -21.93
N LYS A 722 1.32 7.96 -21.81
CA LYS A 722 0.19 7.91 -20.87
C LYS A 722 0.52 7.17 -19.56
N VAL A 723 1.47 6.24 -19.60
CA VAL A 723 1.92 5.51 -18.42
C VAL A 723 3.24 6.07 -17.89
N GLU A 724 3.40 6.02 -16.56
CA GLU A 724 4.58 6.52 -15.87
C GLU A 724 5.50 5.37 -15.48
N PRO A 725 6.83 5.46 -15.72
CA PRO A 725 7.78 4.47 -15.24
C PRO A 725 7.70 4.29 -13.72
N VAL A 726 7.46 3.05 -13.30
CA VAL A 726 7.34 2.70 -11.87
C VAL A 726 8.72 2.48 -11.25
N SER A 727 9.62 1.85 -11.97
CA SER A 727 10.93 1.43 -11.48
C SER A 727 12.04 2.27 -12.09
N THR A 728 12.96 2.77 -11.25
CA THR A 728 14.19 3.46 -11.68
C THR A 728 15.39 2.78 -11.04
N LEU A 729 16.24 2.15 -11.84
CA LEU A 729 17.47 1.50 -11.39
C LEU A 729 18.61 2.51 -11.42
N LYS A 730 19.19 2.77 -10.26
CA LYS A 730 20.26 3.75 -10.06
C LYS A 730 21.47 3.14 -9.36
N THR A 731 22.62 3.71 -9.65
CA THR A 731 23.89 3.42 -8.98
C THR A 731 24.73 4.69 -8.90
N THR A 732 25.97 4.59 -8.44
CA THR A 732 26.91 5.72 -8.31
C THR A 732 28.25 5.44 -9.01
N ILE A 733 29.06 6.44 -9.23
CA ILE A 733 30.43 6.30 -9.71
C ILE A 733 31.34 5.91 -8.53
N LEU A 734 31.96 4.73 -8.59
CA LEU A 734 32.94 4.28 -7.60
C LEU A 734 34.30 4.97 -7.78
N GLN A 735 34.76 5.02 -9.03
CA GLN A 735 36.08 5.50 -9.36
C GLN A 735 36.16 6.04 -10.79
N LEU A 736 36.95 7.08 -10.98
CA LEU A 736 37.33 7.64 -12.28
C LEU A 736 38.77 7.32 -12.62
N ARG A 737 39.04 6.90 -13.86
CA ARG A 737 40.40 6.62 -14.37
C ARG A 737 40.61 7.27 -15.73
N HIS A 738 41.75 7.96 -15.86
CA HIS A 738 42.26 8.36 -17.18
C HIS A 738 42.94 7.15 -17.82
N VAL A 739 42.52 6.77 -19.00
CA VAL A 739 43.03 5.63 -19.75
C VAL A 739 43.49 6.12 -21.12
N PRO A 740 44.78 5.97 -21.44
CA PRO A 740 45.33 6.33 -22.76
C PRO A 740 44.72 5.48 -23.86
N LYS A 741 44.68 6.03 -25.08
CA LYS A 741 44.08 5.39 -26.26
C LYS A 741 44.73 4.01 -26.58
N GLU A 742 46.00 3.83 -26.31
CA GLU A 742 46.76 2.60 -26.56
C GLU A 742 46.42 1.47 -25.62
N GLU A 743 45.74 1.77 -24.53
CA GLU A 743 45.31 0.80 -23.53
C GLU A 743 43.88 0.29 -23.84
N THR A 744 43.47 -0.76 -23.14
CA THR A 744 42.17 -1.39 -23.30
C THR A 744 41.46 -1.54 -21.95
N VAL A 745 40.16 -1.53 -21.94
CA VAL A 745 39.30 -1.56 -20.77
C VAL A 745 38.63 -2.93 -20.62
N GLY A 746 38.68 -3.49 -19.41
CA GLY A 746 37.91 -4.66 -18.98
C GLY A 746 38.43 -6.01 -19.47
N TYR A 747 37.68 -7.07 -19.18
CA TYR A 747 38.03 -8.46 -19.48
C TYR A 747 38.25 -8.74 -20.96
N SER A 748 39.26 -9.58 -21.25
CA SER A 748 39.63 -9.99 -22.61
C SER A 748 40.05 -8.80 -23.50
N ARG A 749 40.39 -7.67 -22.88
CA ARG A 749 40.83 -6.45 -23.57
C ARG A 749 39.83 -5.98 -24.65
N LYS A 750 38.51 -6.18 -24.41
CA LYS A 750 37.45 -5.88 -25.40
C LYS A 750 37.09 -4.40 -25.48
N GLY A 751 37.36 -3.62 -24.44
CA GLY A 751 37.11 -2.18 -24.46
C GLY A 751 38.22 -1.45 -25.15
N VAL A 752 38.14 -1.30 -26.45
CA VAL A 752 39.07 -0.50 -27.28
C VAL A 752 38.66 0.97 -27.19
N LEU A 753 39.64 1.84 -26.99
CA LEU A 753 39.47 3.28 -26.92
C LEU A 753 39.86 3.95 -28.23
N GLU A 754 39.08 4.93 -28.68
CA GLU A 754 39.39 5.71 -29.90
C GLU A 754 40.26 6.93 -29.62
N ARG A 755 40.28 7.37 -28.37
CA ARG A 755 41.03 8.51 -27.83
C ARG A 755 41.38 8.28 -26.36
N ASP A 756 42.22 9.12 -25.80
CA ASP A 756 42.42 9.18 -24.36
C ASP A 756 41.06 9.44 -23.69
N SER A 757 40.71 8.60 -22.75
CA SER A 757 39.34 8.55 -22.21
C SER A 757 39.35 8.57 -20.70
N ILE A 758 38.25 9.10 -20.13
CA ILE A 758 37.92 9.00 -18.71
C ILE A 758 36.88 7.88 -18.55
N ILE A 759 37.28 6.82 -17.85
CA ILE A 759 36.44 5.65 -17.63
C ILE A 759 35.96 5.66 -16.17
N ALA A 760 34.65 5.60 -15.99
CA ALA A 760 34.00 5.45 -14.68
C ALA A 760 33.69 3.99 -14.39
N ALA A 761 34.06 3.52 -13.21
CA ALA A 761 33.61 2.24 -12.66
C ALA A 761 32.33 2.44 -11.85
N ILE A 762 31.27 1.67 -12.15
CA ILE A 762 29.99 1.72 -11.44
C ILE A 762 29.65 0.34 -10.83
N PRO A 763 29.14 0.26 -9.57
CA PRO A 763 28.94 -0.98 -8.82
C PRO A 763 27.63 -1.69 -9.22
N ILE A 764 27.52 -2.02 -10.50
CA ILE A 764 26.43 -2.83 -11.04
C ILE A 764 26.97 -3.75 -12.13
N GLY A 765 26.60 -5.01 -12.06
CA GLY A 765 27.02 -6.02 -13.04
C GLY A 765 25.91 -7.00 -13.37
N TYR A 766 26.27 -8.09 -14.07
CA TYR A 766 25.25 -9.06 -14.49
C TYR A 766 24.65 -9.85 -13.30
N ALA A 767 25.29 -9.91 -12.15
CA ALA A 767 24.71 -10.49 -10.95
C ALA A 767 23.60 -9.60 -10.32
N ASP A 768 23.58 -8.31 -10.66
CA ASP A 768 22.53 -7.36 -10.26
C ASP A 768 21.40 -7.30 -11.27
N GLY A 769 21.57 -7.88 -12.45
CA GLY A 769 20.60 -7.86 -13.55
C GLY A 769 21.02 -7.01 -14.76
N LEU A 770 22.19 -6.34 -14.73
CA LEU A 770 22.70 -5.62 -15.88
C LEU A 770 23.25 -6.60 -16.94
N ASN A 771 22.49 -6.84 -17.98
CA ASN A 771 22.81 -7.87 -18.97
C ASN A 771 24.19 -7.63 -19.64
N ARG A 772 25.03 -8.67 -19.69
CA ARG A 772 26.38 -8.58 -20.20
C ARG A 772 26.46 -8.16 -21.66
N ARG A 773 25.41 -8.39 -22.45
CA ARG A 773 25.31 -7.98 -23.88
C ARG A 773 25.21 -6.47 -24.07
N LEU A 774 24.93 -5.69 -23.03
CA LEU A 774 24.96 -4.22 -23.08
C LEU A 774 26.39 -3.67 -23.16
N GLY A 775 27.40 -4.46 -22.82
CA GLY A 775 28.82 -4.07 -22.93
C GLY A 775 29.25 -3.81 -24.36
N ASN A 776 30.49 -3.36 -24.53
CA ASN A 776 31.14 -3.10 -25.82
C ASN A 776 30.35 -2.08 -26.69
N ARG A 777 29.88 -1.00 -26.08
CA ARG A 777 29.11 0.11 -26.69
C ARG A 777 27.74 -0.29 -27.25
N ASN A 778 27.22 -1.50 -26.90
CA ASN A 778 25.89 -1.91 -27.32
C ASN A 778 24.77 -1.24 -26.51
N GLY A 779 25.06 -0.78 -25.30
CA GLY A 779 24.11 -0.06 -24.44
C GLY A 779 24.77 1.13 -23.76
N TYR A 780 23.98 1.91 -23.04
CA TYR A 780 24.42 3.07 -22.30
C TYR A 780 23.60 3.28 -21.04
N CYS A 781 24.12 4.08 -20.12
CA CYS A 781 23.41 4.63 -18.96
C CYS A 781 23.43 6.16 -19.02
N LEU A 782 22.80 6.83 -18.05
CA LEU A 782 22.87 8.28 -17.90
C LEU A 782 23.74 8.62 -16.68
N VAL A 783 24.76 9.44 -16.89
CA VAL A 783 25.57 10.07 -15.85
C VAL A 783 25.24 11.56 -15.83
N ASN A 784 24.73 12.07 -14.71
CA ASN A 784 24.26 13.46 -14.64
C ASN A 784 23.32 13.87 -15.80
N GLY A 785 22.44 12.92 -16.23
CA GLY A 785 21.49 13.12 -17.31
C GLY A 785 22.09 13.01 -18.74
N GLN A 786 23.38 12.73 -18.89
CA GLN A 786 24.07 12.61 -20.15
C GLN A 786 24.40 11.14 -20.47
N LYS A 787 24.33 10.78 -21.76
CA LYS A 787 24.58 9.42 -22.24
C LYS A 787 26.03 9.01 -22.06
N ALA A 788 26.25 7.89 -21.31
CA ALA A 788 27.56 7.27 -21.11
C ALA A 788 27.50 5.80 -21.57
N GLU A 789 28.31 5.43 -22.56
CA GLU A 789 28.31 4.09 -23.15
C GLU A 789 29.11 3.10 -22.30
N TYR A 790 28.63 1.84 -22.21
CA TYR A 790 29.39 0.77 -21.58
C TYR A 790 30.59 0.38 -22.40
N VAL A 791 31.79 0.40 -21.81
CA VAL A 791 33.06 0.07 -22.46
C VAL A 791 33.57 -1.28 -21.99
N GLY A 792 33.94 -2.14 -22.93
CA GLY A 792 34.37 -3.49 -22.60
C GLY A 792 33.23 -4.40 -22.12
N ASN A 793 33.58 -5.56 -21.60
CA ASN A 793 32.63 -6.52 -21.09
C ASN A 793 32.12 -6.09 -19.71
N ILE A 794 30.81 -6.11 -19.49
CA ILE A 794 30.22 -5.95 -18.15
C ILE A 794 30.69 -7.12 -17.27
N CYS A 795 31.17 -6.79 -16.07
CA CYS A 795 31.63 -7.77 -15.07
C CYS A 795 30.48 -8.30 -14.22
N MET A 796 30.80 -9.18 -13.24
CA MET A 796 29.79 -9.73 -12.34
C MET A 796 29.13 -8.65 -11.48
N ASP A 797 29.96 -7.76 -10.91
CA ASP A 797 29.56 -6.78 -9.90
C ASP A 797 29.86 -5.32 -10.30
N VAL A 798 30.50 -5.10 -11.44
CA VAL A 798 30.97 -3.78 -11.88
C VAL A 798 30.78 -3.64 -13.41
N ALA A 799 30.38 -2.47 -13.84
CA ALA A 799 30.43 -2.07 -15.25
C ALA A 799 31.33 -0.84 -15.41
N LEU A 800 31.88 -0.67 -16.62
CA LEU A 800 32.77 0.43 -16.99
C LEU A 800 32.08 1.27 -18.05
N VAL A 801 32.05 2.59 -17.86
CA VAL A 801 31.38 3.53 -18.77
C VAL A 801 32.31 4.68 -19.17
N ASP A 802 32.19 5.09 -20.42
CA ASP A 802 32.96 6.23 -20.96
C ASP A 802 32.27 7.54 -20.55
N VAL A 803 32.98 8.34 -19.76
CA VAL A 803 32.50 9.63 -19.25
C VAL A 803 33.43 10.78 -19.69
N THR A 804 34.21 10.59 -20.75
CA THR A 804 35.25 11.53 -21.20
C THR A 804 34.70 12.95 -21.40
N ASP A 805 33.51 13.09 -21.95
CA ASP A 805 32.87 14.39 -22.22
C ASP A 805 31.83 14.80 -21.17
N ILE A 806 31.72 14.05 -20.08
CA ILE A 806 30.70 14.26 -19.06
C ILE A 806 31.35 14.83 -17.79
N PRO A 807 31.01 16.05 -17.38
CA PRO A 807 31.46 16.57 -16.09
C PRO A 807 30.88 15.73 -14.95
N CYS A 808 31.70 14.94 -14.29
CA CYS A 808 31.30 14.08 -13.18
C CYS A 808 32.45 13.83 -12.19
N LYS A 809 32.09 13.34 -11.01
CA LYS A 809 33.01 12.97 -9.95
C LYS A 809 32.57 11.65 -9.29
N GLU A 810 33.45 11.03 -8.52
CA GLU A 810 33.13 9.89 -7.71
C GLU A 810 31.98 10.19 -6.74
N GLY A 811 31.02 9.27 -6.64
CA GLY A 811 29.74 9.43 -5.92
C GLY A 811 28.59 10.04 -6.72
N ASP A 812 28.82 10.54 -7.94
CA ASP A 812 27.74 11.06 -8.78
C ASP A 812 26.79 9.91 -9.22
N MET A 813 25.51 10.28 -9.36
CA MET A 813 24.41 9.34 -9.67
C MET A 813 24.46 8.88 -11.12
N VAL A 814 24.21 7.61 -11.29
CA VAL A 814 24.09 6.94 -12.62
C VAL A 814 22.71 6.29 -12.72
N GLU A 815 21.92 6.65 -13.71
CA GLU A 815 20.66 6.01 -14.02
C GLU A 815 20.85 4.94 -15.10
N ILE A 816 20.50 3.70 -14.76
CA ILE A 816 20.62 2.54 -15.66
C ILE A 816 19.38 2.43 -16.56
N PHE A 817 18.21 2.55 -15.96
CA PHE A 817 16.92 2.76 -16.63
C PHE A 817 15.94 3.41 -15.65
N GLY A 818 14.91 4.06 -16.17
CA GLY A 818 13.87 4.65 -15.34
C GLY A 818 13.18 5.83 -15.98
N LYS A 819 13.04 6.90 -15.21
CA LYS A 819 12.25 8.08 -15.60
C LYS A 819 12.86 8.85 -16.79
N ASN A 820 14.21 8.94 -16.83
CA ASN A 820 14.93 9.67 -17.89
C ASN A 820 15.50 8.73 -18.96
N LEU A 821 15.63 7.44 -18.68
CA LEU A 821 16.08 6.41 -19.61
C LEU A 821 15.08 5.25 -19.60
N PRO A 822 14.10 5.24 -20.51
CA PRO A 822 13.09 4.19 -20.55
C PRO A 822 13.71 2.80 -20.65
N VAL A 823 13.15 1.84 -19.93
CA VAL A 823 13.62 0.44 -19.92
C VAL A 823 13.61 -0.20 -21.33
N THR A 824 12.76 0.31 -22.20
CA THR A 824 12.66 -0.12 -23.62
C THR A 824 13.94 0.13 -24.41
N VAL A 825 14.72 1.17 -24.07
CA VAL A 825 16.03 1.42 -24.68
C VAL A 825 16.99 0.27 -24.43
N LEU A 826 16.98 -0.30 -23.21
CA LEU A 826 17.81 -1.46 -22.87
C LEU A 826 17.30 -2.73 -23.56
N SER A 827 15.96 -2.95 -23.56
CA SER A 827 15.39 -4.12 -24.24
C SER A 827 15.66 -4.11 -25.74
N ASP A 828 15.57 -2.96 -26.39
CA ASP A 828 15.86 -2.81 -27.82
C ASP A 828 17.33 -3.12 -28.12
N ALA A 829 18.26 -2.58 -27.31
CA ALA A 829 19.70 -2.87 -27.44
C ALA A 829 20.03 -4.35 -27.23
N LEU A 830 19.23 -5.06 -26.41
CA LEU A 830 19.39 -6.48 -26.16
C LEU A 830 18.66 -7.38 -27.18
N GLY A 831 17.77 -6.83 -27.99
CA GLY A 831 16.89 -7.58 -28.87
C GLY A 831 15.88 -8.43 -28.11
N THR A 832 15.34 -7.90 -27.03
CA THR A 832 14.35 -8.55 -26.13
C THR A 832 13.22 -7.59 -25.76
N ILE A 833 12.43 -7.93 -24.75
CA ILE A 833 11.29 -7.17 -24.26
C ILE A 833 11.53 -6.58 -22.87
N ALA A 834 10.87 -5.48 -22.55
CA ALA A 834 10.99 -4.79 -21.27
C ALA A 834 10.72 -5.70 -20.05
N TYR A 835 9.85 -6.70 -20.19
CA TYR A 835 9.57 -7.70 -19.16
C TYR A 835 10.83 -8.41 -18.66
N GLU A 836 11.70 -8.85 -19.58
CA GLU A 836 12.94 -9.56 -19.25
C GLU A 836 13.91 -8.63 -18.52
N VAL A 837 14.02 -7.38 -18.94
CA VAL A 837 14.90 -6.39 -18.30
C VAL A 837 14.42 -6.10 -16.86
N LEU A 838 13.13 -5.83 -16.67
CA LEU A 838 12.57 -5.54 -15.35
C LEU A 838 12.72 -6.74 -14.38
N THR A 839 12.36 -7.95 -14.84
CA THR A 839 12.43 -9.16 -14.00
C THR A 839 13.84 -9.66 -13.76
N SER A 840 14.84 -9.19 -14.51
CA SER A 840 16.24 -9.56 -14.31
C SER A 840 16.90 -8.85 -13.12
N VAL A 841 16.29 -7.76 -12.60
CA VAL A 841 16.85 -7.06 -11.43
C VAL A 841 16.87 -7.97 -10.23
N SER A 842 18.07 -8.34 -9.79
CA SER A 842 18.32 -9.31 -8.73
C SER A 842 17.77 -8.84 -7.38
N ASN A 843 17.38 -9.79 -6.52
CA ASN A 843 16.91 -9.50 -5.15
C ASN A 843 18.01 -8.90 -4.25
N ARG A 844 19.29 -8.93 -4.64
CA ARG A 844 20.35 -8.23 -3.91
C ARG A 844 20.35 -6.72 -4.13
N VAL A 845 19.71 -6.22 -5.21
CA VAL A 845 19.46 -4.80 -5.41
C VAL A 845 18.33 -4.36 -4.47
N LYS A 846 18.61 -3.42 -3.58
CA LYS A 846 17.63 -2.92 -2.61
C LYS A 846 16.49 -2.17 -3.30
N ARG A 847 15.23 -2.55 -3.01
CA ARG A 847 14.06 -1.79 -3.43
C ARG A 847 13.79 -0.68 -2.43
N VAL A 848 13.56 0.53 -2.93
CA VAL A 848 13.21 1.71 -2.14
C VAL A 848 11.88 2.24 -2.65
N TYR A 849 10.86 2.17 -1.81
CA TYR A 849 9.51 2.58 -2.17
C TYR A 849 9.24 3.98 -1.69
N PHE A 850 8.58 4.78 -2.53
CA PHE A 850 8.10 6.09 -2.13
C PHE A 850 6.66 6.31 -2.60
N GLN A 851 5.90 7.00 -1.75
CA GLN A 851 4.52 7.38 -1.99
C GLN A 851 4.29 8.71 -1.26
N ASP A 852 3.94 9.77 -1.99
CA ASP A 852 3.64 11.09 -1.43
C ASP A 852 2.33 11.14 -0.64
#